data_260e403203fe5cfd4e1ef6e72fbcd223
#
_entry.id   260e403203fe5cfd4e1ef6e72fbcd223
#
_cell.length_a   1.000
_cell.length_b   1.000
_cell.length_c   1.000
_cell.angle_alpha   90.00
_cell.angle_beta   90.00
_cell.angle_gamma   90.00
#
_symmetry.space_group_name_H-M   'P 1'
#
loop_
_entity.id
_entity.type
_entity.pdbx_description
1 polymer ?
#
loop_
_entity_poly.entity_id
_entity_poly.type
_entity_poly.pdbx_seq_one_letter_code
_entity_poly.pdbx_strand_id
1 'polypeptide(L)'
;MDIKAIKCDQGMVDNMDEKTSRQHSSGTENPKQRQLDRYRVQNTGKPLTTKQNLKISNDSEILTAGERGPALLEDFYFLEKMSHFNREEIPERVVHARGYGAYGVFECYRSMKHVTKAAFLSEAGKKTPVTVRFSTVQGPKGSYDTARDLRCKGAKFYTEEGNYDLTTIAMTVLIVNDPKKFQTVIHAYQNKQDDGIPTATGAHDRFWDYVANNPESLHMVMWIMSPRGVLRSYRMMESWSINTYLFINDEGKATFVRFVWKPVLGVHSLLNEEAIKIGGLDPDFHRRDLREAIDRGAYPEYELGVQLISEEDEFNFDFDILDPTKFWPEELVPVQMVGKLTLNRNIKNEFAEMEQIAFNPANVVPGIGFSNDPVLQGRLFAYRDTQHHRLGSANYDDLPINRPLCPFHNNTRRGYMHYRIDVDQVNYRNNSLANNTPYTTPPEKGGYEHYPKKVAGRVTRKRSNSFKDFFTQPRIFWNSLTPVEKQHTIEGFSYQLGKVKSESVRQQNVDLLANVDTELASIVADHIGVRRPRGAHVQVSTKYPSLSQANTPKYAYTQKVGVLIGDGFHTHEVMNVLNLFDKYGVFYSIVSQTLGTVTGNDGKQLKVDESFLTTSAYLFDSLYVVGGRSNQQEKFDYNIRNFVHTAYIFFKPIGVATTGRSYIQASKENNLAGVVFAENNPDFGEQFIMAIARQRFWNRT
;
A
#
# COMPACT_ATOMS: atom_id res chain seq x y z
N MET A 1 5.05 61.32 -2.60
CA MET A 1 4.62 60.45 -3.71
C MET A 1 4.02 59.20 -3.07
N ASP A 2 2.71 59.17 -3.03
CA ASP A 2 1.98 58.08 -2.42
C ASP A 2 2.00 56.83 -3.34
N ILE A 3 2.58 55.77 -2.82
CA ILE A 3 2.50 54.47 -3.47
C ILE A 3 1.10 53.92 -3.17
N LYS A 4 0.17 54.08 -4.10
CA LYS A 4 -1.10 53.37 -4.02
C LYS A 4 -0.85 51.87 -4.00
N ALA A 5 -1.23 51.25 -2.89
CA ALA A 5 -1.24 49.78 -2.76
C ALA A 5 -2.08 49.15 -3.88
N ILE A 6 -1.45 48.32 -4.67
CA ILE A 6 -2.11 47.45 -5.65
C ILE A 6 -2.94 46.47 -4.83
N LYS A 7 -4.24 46.69 -4.76
CA LYS A 7 -5.20 45.68 -4.25
C LYS A 7 -5.31 44.58 -5.30
N CYS A 8 -4.61 43.48 -5.09
CA CYS A 8 -5.04 42.23 -5.69
C CYS A 8 -6.40 41.87 -5.09
N ASP A 9 -7.35 41.63 -5.96
CA ASP A 9 -8.74 41.37 -5.63
C ASP A 9 -8.85 40.03 -4.86
N GLN A 10 -8.79 40.08 -3.53
CA GLN A 10 -9.05 38.95 -2.62
C GLN A 10 -10.55 38.77 -2.31
N GLY A 11 -11.40 39.54 -2.98
CA GLY A 11 -12.79 39.74 -2.58
C GLY A 11 -13.84 38.85 -3.24
N MET A 12 -13.53 37.65 -3.75
CA MET A 12 -14.58 36.76 -4.32
C MET A 12 -14.45 35.26 -3.97
N VAL A 13 -13.68 34.89 -2.97
CA VAL A 13 -13.53 33.47 -2.58
C VAL A 13 -14.57 33.01 -1.53
N ASP A 14 -15.24 33.94 -0.86
CA ASP A 14 -16.07 33.60 0.33
C ASP A 14 -17.52 33.20 0.04
N ASN A 15 -18.03 33.27 -1.21
CA ASN A 15 -19.49 33.14 -1.43
C ASN A 15 -19.96 31.98 -2.33
N MET A 16 -19.09 31.09 -2.84
CA MET A 16 -19.56 29.93 -3.64
C MET A 16 -19.25 28.54 -3.01
N ASP A 17 -18.35 28.44 -2.06
CA ASP A 17 -18.03 27.16 -1.40
C ASP A 17 -18.89 26.84 -0.17
N GLU A 18 -19.70 27.77 0.32
CA GLU A 18 -20.52 27.55 1.54
C GLU A 18 -21.70 26.59 1.34
N LYS A 19 -22.16 26.34 0.12
CA LYS A 19 -23.33 25.49 -0.13
C LYS A 19 -23.00 24.03 -0.45
N THR A 20 -21.77 23.70 -0.87
CA THR A 20 -21.35 22.31 -1.15
C THR A 20 -20.52 21.68 -0.05
N SER A 21 -19.98 22.46 0.89
CA SER A 21 -19.16 21.95 1.99
C SER A 21 -19.92 21.67 3.30
N ARG A 22 -21.21 22.03 3.38
CA ARG A 22 -21.99 21.89 4.63
C ARG A 22 -22.58 20.50 4.91
N GLN A 23 -22.32 19.48 4.10
CA GLN A 23 -22.89 18.14 4.32
C GLN A 23 -21.96 17.11 4.97
N HIS A 24 -20.67 17.40 5.22
CA HIS A 24 -19.78 16.43 5.87
C HIS A 24 -18.76 17.09 6.83
N SER A 25 -19.21 17.85 7.83
CA SER A 25 -18.31 18.36 8.86
C SER A 25 -18.86 18.17 10.28
N SER A 26 -18.69 16.94 10.79
CA SER A 26 -18.64 16.69 12.23
C SER A 26 -17.37 15.90 12.57
N GLY A 27 -16.21 16.43 12.21
CA GLY A 27 -14.92 15.91 12.56
C GLY A 27 -13.95 17.08 12.77
N THR A 28 -13.27 17.13 13.89
CA THR A 28 -12.21 18.09 14.22
C THR A 28 -11.34 18.39 13.01
N GLU A 29 -11.31 19.63 12.58
CA GLU A 29 -10.64 20.10 11.38
C GLU A 29 -9.15 19.70 11.40
N ASN A 30 -8.73 18.87 10.43
CA ASN A 30 -7.37 18.32 10.35
C ASN A 30 -6.35 19.45 10.10
N PRO A 31 -5.41 19.75 11.05
CA PRO A 31 -4.50 20.88 10.92
C PRO A 31 -3.54 20.77 9.72
N LYS A 32 -3.21 19.56 9.26
CA LYS A 32 -2.40 19.39 8.04
C LYS A 32 -3.16 19.84 6.81
N GLN A 33 -4.46 19.56 6.73
CA GLN A 33 -5.29 20.04 5.62
C GLN A 33 -5.36 21.56 5.57
N ARG A 34 -5.53 22.23 6.72
CA ARG A 34 -5.47 23.71 6.80
C ARG A 34 -4.13 24.28 6.34
N GLN A 35 -3.02 23.59 6.66
CA GLN A 35 -1.70 23.99 6.16
C GLN A 35 -1.62 23.87 4.65
N LEU A 36 -2.12 22.74 4.08
CA LEU A 36 -2.10 22.49 2.64
C LEU A 36 -3.04 23.42 1.86
N ASP A 37 -4.17 23.85 2.44
CA ASP A 37 -5.13 24.76 1.80
C ASP A 37 -4.50 26.08 1.39
N ARG A 38 -3.46 26.55 2.07
CA ARG A 38 -2.69 27.75 1.71
C ARG A 38 -1.93 27.64 0.39
N TYR A 39 -1.73 26.42 -0.10
CA TYR A 39 -0.99 26.14 -1.33
C TYR A 39 -1.89 25.63 -2.46
N ARG A 40 -3.18 25.40 -2.18
CA ARG A 40 -4.14 24.95 -3.19
C ARG A 40 -4.57 26.09 -4.08
N VAL A 41 -4.57 25.87 -5.39
CA VAL A 41 -5.00 26.82 -6.41
C VAL A 41 -6.15 26.23 -7.19
N GLN A 42 -7.26 26.98 -7.28
CA GLN A 42 -8.42 26.61 -8.09
C GLN A 42 -8.37 27.40 -9.41
N ASN A 43 -8.22 26.70 -10.53
CA ASN A 43 -8.10 27.31 -11.85
C ASN A 43 -9.44 27.38 -12.63
N THR A 44 -10.47 26.65 -12.17
CA THR A 44 -11.78 26.65 -12.84
C THR A 44 -12.37 28.06 -12.91
N GLY A 45 -12.72 28.51 -14.12
CA GLY A 45 -13.27 29.86 -14.36
C GLY A 45 -12.27 31.00 -14.30
N LYS A 46 -10.96 30.71 -14.25
CA LYS A 46 -9.90 31.71 -14.25
C LYS A 46 -9.28 31.88 -15.66
N PRO A 47 -8.84 33.09 -16.03
CA PRO A 47 -8.14 33.31 -17.29
C PRO A 47 -6.77 32.62 -17.30
N LEU A 48 -6.38 32.12 -18.46
CA LEU A 48 -5.03 31.57 -18.66
C LEU A 48 -3.99 32.68 -18.59
N THR A 49 -2.88 32.42 -17.87
CA THR A 49 -1.78 33.36 -17.72
C THR A 49 -0.44 32.66 -17.84
N THR A 50 0.62 33.44 -18.14
CA THR A 50 2.01 33.02 -17.91
C THR A 50 2.30 32.91 -16.41
N LYS A 51 3.45 32.36 -16.04
CA LYS A 51 3.96 32.35 -14.66
C LYS A 51 4.22 33.76 -14.09
N GLN A 52 4.30 34.78 -14.96
CA GLN A 52 4.43 36.19 -14.59
C GLN A 52 3.06 36.91 -14.55
N ASN A 53 1.95 36.17 -14.60
CA ASN A 53 0.57 36.66 -14.54
C ASN A 53 0.14 37.52 -15.75
N LEU A 54 0.78 37.37 -16.92
CA LEU A 54 0.31 37.99 -18.16
C LEU A 54 -0.81 37.12 -18.75
N LYS A 55 -1.97 37.70 -19.04
CA LYS A 55 -3.11 36.99 -19.66
C LYS A 55 -2.78 36.60 -21.10
N ILE A 56 -3.09 35.40 -21.48
CA ILE A 56 -2.83 34.82 -22.79
C ILE A 56 -4.10 34.89 -23.65
N SER A 57 -3.97 35.41 -24.85
CA SER A 57 -5.06 35.55 -25.80
C SER A 57 -5.22 34.35 -26.74
N ASN A 58 -4.16 33.62 -27.02
CA ASN A 58 -4.15 32.44 -27.88
C ASN A 58 -3.20 31.37 -27.32
N ASP A 59 -3.71 30.15 -27.12
CA ASP A 59 -2.93 28.99 -26.63
C ASP A 59 -2.81 27.88 -27.69
N SER A 60 -3.42 28.07 -28.86
CA SER A 60 -3.54 27.05 -29.90
C SER A 60 -2.51 27.18 -31.00
N GLU A 61 -2.05 28.38 -31.28
CA GLU A 61 -1.22 28.68 -32.43
C GLU A 61 0.07 29.39 -32.00
N ILE A 62 1.19 28.99 -32.59
CA ILE A 62 2.47 29.62 -32.40
C ILE A 62 2.54 30.92 -33.22
N LEU A 63 3.27 31.92 -32.71
CA LEU A 63 3.52 33.14 -33.44
C LEU A 63 4.36 32.88 -34.71
N THR A 64 3.89 33.36 -35.88
CA THR A 64 4.55 33.17 -37.17
C THR A 64 4.63 34.47 -37.96
N ALA A 65 5.59 34.58 -38.88
CA ALA A 65 5.70 35.65 -39.84
C ALA A 65 4.78 35.35 -41.07
N GLY A 66 3.50 35.75 -40.98
CA GLY A 66 2.46 35.41 -41.95
C GLY A 66 1.85 34.01 -41.67
N GLU A 67 0.69 33.71 -42.27
CA GLU A 67 -0.12 32.51 -41.98
C GLU A 67 0.61 31.19 -42.24
N ARG A 68 1.61 31.16 -43.09
CA ARG A 68 2.46 30.00 -43.43
C ARG A 68 3.95 30.27 -43.22
N GLY A 69 4.28 31.35 -42.57
CA GLY A 69 5.69 31.77 -42.39
C GLY A 69 6.40 30.97 -41.31
N PRO A 70 7.71 31.26 -41.12
CA PRO A 70 8.47 30.65 -40.04
C PRO A 70 7.91 31.04 -38.66
N ALA A 71 8.00 30.12 -37.69
CA ALA A 71 7.75 30.39 -36.29
C ALA A 71 8.78 31.37 -35.73
N LEU A 72 8.34 32.25 -34.82
CA LEU A 72 9.17 33.25 -34.21
C LEU A 72 9.45 32.93 -32.74
N LEU A 73 10.73 32.94 -32.35
CA LEU A 73 11.14 32.67 -30.96
C LEU A 73 10.74 33.78 -29.99
N GLU A 74 10.28 34.92 -30.44
CA GLU A 74 9.69 35.94 -29.57
C GLU A 74 8.32 35.52 -28.99
N ASP A 75 7.77 34.35 -29.38
CA ASP A 75 6.66 33.71 -28.69
C ASP A 75 7.15 33.14 -27.35
N PHE A 76 7.30 34.03 -26.37
CA PHE A 76 7.81 33.68 -25.04
C PHE A 76 6.90 32.71 -24.28
N TYR A 77 5.61 32.70 -24.59
CA TYR A 77 4.69 31.75 -23.96
C TYR A 77 4.90 30.32 -24.47
N PHE A 78 5.17 30.16 -25.77
CA PHE A 78 5.59 28.87 -26.32
C PHE A 78 6.89 28.39 -25.65
N LEU A 79 7.88 29.27 -25.50
CA LEU A 79 9.14 28.92 -24.83
C LEU A 79 8.92 28.52 -23.38
N GLU A 80 8.05 29.22 -22.63
CA GLU A 80 7.68 28.85 -21.25
C GLU A 80 7.05 27.48 -21.19
N LYS A 81 6.07 27.19 -22.06
CA LYS A 81 5.39 25.88 -22.13
C LYS A 81 6.36 24.76 -22.40
N MET A 82 7.16 24.87 -23.47
CA MET A 82 8.11 23.82 -23.88
C MET A 82 9.21 23.59 -22.86
N SER A 83 9.75 24.68 -22.28
CA SER A 83 10.77 24.57 -21.24
C SER A 83 10.24 23.88 -19.98
N HIS A 84 8.98 24.13 -19.60
CA HIS A 84 8.36 23.47 -18.47
C HIS A 84 8.05 22.01 -18.77
N PHE A 85 7.39 21.73 -19.91
CA PHE A 85 7.06 20.39 -20.36
C PHE A 85 8.26 19.42 -20.33
N ASN A 86 9.41 19.87 -20.81
CA ASN A 86 10.64 19.07 -20.82
C ASN A 86 11.17 18.72 -19.42
N ARG A 87 10.59 19.25 -18.33
CA ARG A 87 11.04 19.12 -16.94
C ARG A 87 9.93 18.78 -15.97
N GLU A 88 8.78 18.37 -16.45
CA GLU A 88 7.62 18.02 -15.59
C GLU A 88 7.81 16.70 -14.87
N GLU A 89 8.50 15.74 -15.50
CA GLU A 89 8.76 14.44 -14.86
C GLU A 89 9.98 14.54 -13.93
N ILE A 90 9.82 13.97 -12.74
CA ILE A 90 10.90 13.77 -11.78
C ILE A 90 11.32 12.30 -11.80
N PRO A 91 12.57 11.95 -11.40
CA PRO A 91 12.99 10.55 -11.35
C PRO A 91 12.05 9.69 -10.51
N GLU A 92 11.73 8.51 -11.02
CA GLU A 92 11.00 7.51 -10.23
C GLU A 92 11.76 7.17 -8.94
N ARG A 93 11.05 6.74 -7.90
CA ARG A 93 11.70 6.14 -6.73
C ARG A 93 12.46 4.89 -7.16
N VAL A 94 13.69 4.72 -6.67
CA VAL A 94 14.55 3.55 -6.97
C VAL A 94 13.84 2.24 -6.67
N VAL A 95 13.03 2.22 -5.61
CA VAL A 95 12.03 1.22 -5.26
C VAL A 95 10.77 1.96 -4.82
N HIS A 96 9.61 1.32 -4.87
CA HIS A 96 8.31 1.93 -4.54
C HIS A 96 7.82 2.97 -5.57
N ALA A 97 8.23 2.87 -6.82
CA ALA A 97 7.83 3.83 -7.85
C ALA A 97 6.32 3.90 -8.01
N ARG A 98 5.67 2.74 -8.19
CA ARG A 98 4.21 2.65 -8.24
C ARG A 98 3.61 2.73 -6.85
N GLY A 99 2.67 3.67 -6.63
CA GLY A 99 1.97 3.78 -5.36
C GLY A 99 0.89 4.84 -5.36
N TYR A 100 0.08 4.85 -4.31
CA TYR A 100 -1.03 5.77 -4.09
C TYR A 100 -1.27 5.94 -2.59
N GLY A 101 -1.97 6.99 -2.18
CA GLY A 101 -2.18 7.22 -0.77
C GLY A 101 -3.39 8.07 -0.44
N ALA A 102 -3.55 8.29 0.85
CA ALA A 102 -4.65 9.05 1.43
C ALA A 102 -4.22 9.76 2.72
N TYR A 103 -5.04 10.67 3.16
CA TYR A 103 -4.92 11.31 4.46
C TYR A 103 -5.78 10.59 5.50
N GLY A 104 -5.34 10.65 6.74
CA GLY A 104 -6.07 10.09 7.86
C GLY A 104 -5.72 10.74 9.17
N VAL A 105 -6.28 10.17 10.22
CA VAL A 105 -6.03 10.54 11.60
C VAL A 105 -5.69 9.29 12.38
N PHE A 106 -4.57 9.34 13.09
CA PHE A 106 -4.21 8.36 14.10
C PHE A 106 -4.77 8.79 15.44
N GLU A 107 -5.40 7.88 16.17
CA GLU A 107 -5.92 8.07 17.51
C GLU A 107 -5.28 7.07 18.47
N CYS A 108 -4.61 7.57 19.51
CA CYS A 108 -3.96 6.75 20.51
C CYS A 108 -4.99 6.12 21.46
N TYR A 109 -4.89 4.82 21.73
CA TYR A 109 -5.82 4.10 22.61
C TYR A 109 -5.53 4.30 24.08
N ARG A 110 -4.26 4.41 24.45
CA ARG A 110 -3.81 4.47 25.83
C ARG A 110 -2.43 5.14 25.95
N SER A 111 -2.10 5.65 27.14
CA SER A 111 -0.77 6.18 27.39
C SER A 111 0.31 5.10 27.31
N MET A 112 1.35 5.37 26.55
CA MET A 112 2.55 4.54 26.44
C MET A 112 3.76 5.15 27.17
N LYS A 113 3.55 6.11 28.08
CA LYS A 113 4.62 6.81 28.79
C LYS A 113 5.56 5.88 29.59
N HIS A 114 5.08 4.71 29.99
CA HIS A 114 5.91 3.71 30.67
C HIS A 114 7.06 3.14 29.81
N VAL A 115 6.98 3.25 28.47
CA VAL A 115 8.02 2.77 27.53
C VAL A 115 8.54 3.85 26.60
N THR A 116 7.76 4.91 26.32
CA THR A 116 8.20 5.97 25.41
C THR A 116 7.66 7.32 25.83
N LYS A 117 8.48 8.37 25.72
CA LYS A 117 8.04 9.76 25.92
C LYS A 117 7.46 10.43 24.68
N ALA A 118 7.31 9.70 23.56
CA ALA A 118 6.76 10.24 22.32
C ALA A 118 5.36 10.81 22.52
N ALA A 119 5.18 12.10 22.23
CA ALA A 119 3.97 12.83 22.57
C ALA A 119 2.71 12.28 21.89
N PHE A 120 2.80 11.77 20.65
CA PHE A 120 1.65 11.21 19.94
C PHE A 120 1.12 9.89 20.55
N LEU A 121 1.88 9.25 21.45
CA LEU A 121 1.51 8.05 22.22
C LEU A 121 1.31 8.35 23.72
N SER A 122 1.24 9.61 24.13
CA SER A 122 1.29 10.00 25.54
C SER A 122 -0.02 9.83 26.31
N GLU A 123 -1.17 9.83 25.60
CA GLU A 123 -2.49 9.80 26.26
C GLU A 123 -3.58 9.20 25.35
N ALA A 124 -4.59 8.60 25.97
CA ALA A 124 -5.75 8.07 25.26
C ALA A 124 -6.54 9.18 24.55
N GLY A 125 -7.03 8.89 23.34
CA GLY A 125 -7.82 9.83 22.54
C GLY A 125 -7.01 10.90 21.81
N LYS A 126 -5.68 10.96 22.02
CA LYS A 126 -4.83 11.91 21.31
C LYS A 126 -4.82 11.64 19.82
N LYS A 127 -5.14 12.67 19.03
CA LYS A 127 -5.26 12.60 17.57
C LYS A 127 -4.08 13.27 16.88
N THR A 128 -3.50 12.56 15.92
CA THR A 128 -2.36 13.02 15.10
C THR A 128 -2.72 12.90 13.62
N PRO A 129 -2.61 13.96 12.81
CA PRO A 129 -2.77 13.88 11.37
C PRO A 129 -1.71 12.98 10.74
N VAL A 130 -2.12 12.17 9.77
CA VAL A 130 -1.22 11.23 9.07
C VAL A 130 -1.46 11.31 7.56
N THR A 131 -0.40 11.26 6.78
CA THR A 131 -0.46 10.94 5.35
C THR A 131 0.12 9.56 5.14
N VAL A 132 -0.61 8.71 4.44
CA VAL A 132 -0.14 7.35 4.10
C VAL A 132 0.08 7.23 2.60
N ARG A 133 1.17 6.57 2.22
CA ARG A 133 1.40 6.10 0.86
C ARG A 133 1.62 4.59 0.84
N PHE A 134 0.78 3.89 0.08
CA PHE A 134 0.97 2.48 -0.26
C PHE A 134 1.76 2.38 -1.56
N SER A 135 2.52 1.30 -1.73
CA SER A 135 3.29 1.05 -2.95
C SER A 135 3.59 -0.43 -3.16
N THR A 136 3.81 -0.83 -4.41
CA THR A 136 4.61 -2.01 -4.73
C THR A 136 6.09 -1.69 -4.44
N VAL A 137 6.99 -2.65 -4.60
CA VAL A 137 8.43 -2.43 -4.38
C VAL A 137 9.21 -2.45 -5.68
N GLN A 138 9.02 -3.48 -6.49
CA GLN A 138 9.88 -3.78 -7.63
C GLN A 138 9.44 -3.09 -8.92
N GLY A 139 8.13 -2.93 -9.13
CA GLY A 139 7.58 -2.43 -10.38
C GLY A 139 7.87 -0.96 -10.64
N PRO A 140 8.14 -0.55 -11.91
CA PRO A 140 8.18 0.84 -12.32
C PRO A 140 6.81 1.52 -12.13
N LYS A 141 6.75 2.84 -12.24
CA LYS A 141 5.51 3.62 -12.09
C LYS A 141 4.37 3.11 -13.00
N GLY A 142 4.67 2.63 -14.19
CA GLY A 142 3.72 2.08 -15.16
C GLY A 142 3.33 0.60 -14.97
N SER A 143 3.83 -0.09 -13.94
CA SER A 143 3.42 -1.46 -13.62
C SER A 143 1.99 -1.52 -13.08
N TYR A 144 1.43 -2.73 -12.86
CA TYR A 144 0.07 -2.90 -12.32
C TYR A 144 0.06 -3.21 -10.82
N ASP A 145 -1.01 -2.78 -10.14
CA ASP A 145 -1.12 -2.85 -8.68
C ASP A 145 -1.14 -4.27 -8.12
N THR A 146 -1.77 -5.22 -8.82
CA THR A 146 -1.96 -6.59 -8.34
C THR A 146 -0.80 -7.54 -8.66
N ALA A 147 0.31 -7.01 -9.19
CA ALA A 147 1.52 -7.81 -9.43
C ALA A 147 1.96 -8.55 -8.16
N ARG A 148 2.47 -9.80 -8.31
CA ARG A 148 3.12 -10.51 -7.20
C ARG A 148 4.38 -9.78 -6.79
N ASP A 149 4.33 -9.10 -5.66
CA ASP A 149 5.39 -8.24 -5.15
C ASP A 149 5.20 -8.00 -3.65
N LEU A 150 6.19 -7.45 -3.00
CA LEU A 150 6.04 -6.79 -1.72
C LEU A 150 5.12 -5.58 -1.83
N ARG A 151 4.44 -5.26 -0.73
CA ARG A 151 3.74 -4.00 -0.58
C ARG A 151 4.33 -3.23 0.60
N CYS A 152 4.39 -1.92 0.45
CA CYS A 152 4.85 -1.04 1.52
C CYS A 152 3.78 -0.04 1.90
N LYS A 153 3.84 0.41 3.15
CA LYS A 153 3.06 1.51 3.69
C LYS A 153 4.02 2.47 4.39
N GLY A 154 4.16 3.67 3.83
CA GLY A 154 4.80 4.79 4.50
C GLY A 154 3.74 5.63 5.19
N ALA A 155 3.86 5.84 6.49
CA ALA A 155 2.99 6.70 7.27
C ALA A 155 3.81 7.88 7.83
N LYS A 156 3.46 9.10 7.43
CA LYS A 156 4.03 10.34 7.93
C LYS A 156 3.08 10.94 8.96
N PHE A 157 3.48 10.89 10.23
CA PHE A 157 2.76 11.52 11.33
C PHE A 157 3.23 12.97 11.46
N TYR A 158 2.30 13.89 11.45
CA TYR A 158 2.56 15.30 11.68
C TYR A 158 2.29 15.61 13.16
N THR A 159 3.29 15.32 14.01
CA THR A 159 3.16 15.49 15.45
C THR A 159 3.46 16.93 15.88
N GLU A 160 3.15 17.25 17.12
CA GLU A 160 3.52 18.53 17.75
C GLU A 160 5.01 18.68 18.00
N GLU A 161 5.77 17.54 18.01
CA GLU A 161 7.22 17.52 18.21
C GLU A 161 8.00 17.50 16.88
N GLY A 162 7.30 17.40 15.74
CA GLY A 162 7.88 17.28 14.42
C GLY A 162 7.27 16.12 13.63
N ASN A 163 7.81 15.83 12.45
CA ASN A 163 7.37 14.68 11.66
C ASN A 163 7.99 13.38 12.18
N TYR A 164 7.17 12.36 12.30
CA TYR A 164 7.61 10.98 12.49
C TYR A 164 7.23 10.14 11.28
N ASP A 165 8.20 9.47 10.68
CA ASP A 165 7.99 8.62 9.51
C ASP A 165 8.11 7.13 9.86
N LEU A 166 6.99 6.42 9.87
CA LEU A 166 6.94 4.97 10.04
C LEU A 166 6.78 4.29 8.68
N THR A 167 7.83 3.64 8.20
CA THR A 167 7.80 2.85 6.96
C THR A 167 7.73 1.36 7.28
N THR A 168 6.73 0.69 6.70
CA THR A 168 6.43 -0.72 6.95
C THR A 168 6.27 -1.47 5.62
N ILE A 169 6.48 -2.79 5.64
CA ILE A 169 6.21 -3.67 4.49
C ILE A 169 5.21 -4.77 4.87
N ALA A 170 4.48 -5.28 3.87
CA ALA A 170 3.43 -6.29 4.06
C ALA A 170 3.95 -7.70 4.38
N MET A 171 5.17 -7.81 4.82
CA MET A 171 5.85 -9.03 5.26
C MET A 171 6.51 -8.75 6.61
N THR A 172 6.76 -9.80 7.38
CA THR A 172 7.39 -9.66 8.70
C THR A 172 8.91 -9.65 8.66
N VAL A 173 9.50 -9.85 7.49
CA VAL A 173 10.96 -10.00 7.30
C VAL A 173 11.44 -9.28 6.05
N LEU A 174 12.75 -9.00 5.99
CA LEU A 174 13.40 -8.39 4.83
C LEU A 174 14.23 -9.44 4.05
N ILE A 175 14.50 -9.13 2.77
CA ILE A 175 15.27 -10.01 1.86
C ILE A 175 16.77 -10.02 2.13
N VAL A 176 17.27 -9.06 2.90
CA VAL A 176 18.70 -8.93 3.24
C VAL A 176 18.86 -8.61 4.72
N ASN A 177 19.95 -9.07 5.31
CA ASN A 177 20.37 -8.71 6.66
C ASN A 177 21.66 -7.86 6.71
N ASP A 178 22.10 -7.39 5.55
CA ASP A 178 23.23 -6.48 5.40
C ASP A 178 22.85 -5.36 4.43
N PRO A 179 22.95 -4.07 4.81
CA PRO A 179 22.55 -2.96 3.95
C PRO A 179 23.36 -2.89 2.64
N LYS A 180 24.59 -3.40 2.63
CA LYS A 180 25.43 -3.44 1.42
C LYS A 180 24.85 -4.38 0.35
N LYS A 181 24.14 -5.43 0.75
CA LYS A 181 23.48 -6.37 -0.18
C LYS A 181 22.19 -5.81 -0.78
N PHE A 182 21.63 -4.72 -0.23
CA PHE A 182 20.41 -4.13 -0.75
C PHE A 182 20.55 -3.70 -2.21
N GLN A 183 21.62 -3.01 -2.58
CA GLN A 183 21.90 -2.67 -3.97
C GLN A 183 21.96 -3.93 -4.86
N THR A 184 22.61 -4.99 -4.40
CA THR A 184 22.78 -6.23 -5.18
C THR A 184 21.41 -6.88 -5.50
N VAL A 185 20.52 -6.97 -4.52
CA VAL A 185 19.17 -7.53 -4.76
C VAL A 185 18.35 -6.64 -5.67
N ILE A 186 18.45 -5.32 -5.53
CA ILE A 186 17.75 -4.39 -6.42
C ILE A 186 18.24 -4.59 -7.87
N HIS A 187 19.55 -4.70 -8.10
CA HIS A 187 20.10 -4.99 -9.44
C HIS A 187 19.62 -6.34 -9.99
N ALA A 188 19.40 -7.34 -9.13
CA ALA A 188 18.94 -8.65 -9.57
C ALA A 188 17.52 -8.62 -10.15
N TYR A 189 16.64 -7.72 -9.71
CA TYR A 189 15.29 -7.61 -10.25
C TYR A 189 14.98 -6.32 -11.03
N GLN A 190 15.98 -5.48 -11.31
CA GLN A 190 15.85 -4.39 -12.27
C GLN A 190 15.72 -4.91 -13.71
N ASN A 191 15.33 -4.04 -14.63
CA ASN A 191 15.29 -4.34 -16.05
C ASN A 191 16.59 -4.99 -16.52
N LYS A 192 16.48 -5.91 -17.48
CA LYS A 192 17.66 -6.51 -18.08
C LYS A 192 18.53 -5.44 -18.73
N GLN A 193 19.83 -5.62 -18.63
CA GLN A 193 20.77 -4.64 -19.19
C GLN A 193 20.93 -4.74 -20.71
N ASP A 194 20.71 -5.92 -21.26
CA ASP A 194 20.88 -6.22 -22.68
C ASP A 194 19.68 -5.79 -23.53
N ASP A 195 18.46 -5.93 -23.04
CA ASP A 195 17.23 -5.71 -23.81
C ASP A 195 16.24 -4.72 -23.14
N GLY A 196 16.52 -4.28 -21.91
CA GLY A 196 15.68 -3.35 -21.16
C GLY A 196 14.32 -3.92 -20.75
N ILE A 197 14.07 -5.21 -20.94
CA ILE A 197 12.77 -5.84 -20.61
C ILE A 197 12.53 -5.72 -19.10
N PRO A 198 11.39 -5.11 -18.67
CA PRO A 198 11.02 -5.03 -17.27
C PRO A 198 10.74 -6.42 -16.71
N THR A 199 11.38 -6.75 -15.60
CA THR A 199 11.25 -8.07 -14.96
C THR A 199 10.60 -7.96 -13.58
N ALA A 200 9.79 -6.93 -13.39
CA ALA A 200 9.28 -6.43 -12.13
C ALA A 200 8.61 -7.45 -11.19
N THR A 201 8.18 -8.58 -11.66
CA THR A 201 7.49 -9.60 -10.84
C THR A 201 8.13 -10.96 -10.95
N GLY A 202 9.39 -11.01 -10.86
CA GLY A 202 10.17 -12.20 -11.00
C GLY A 202 11.14 -12.02 -12.16
N ALA A 203 12.18 -11.26 -11.92
CA ALA A 203 13.30 -11.03 -12.84
C ALA A 203 13.93 -12.33 -13.33
N HIS A 204 13.16 -13.40 -13.29
CA HIS A 204 13.42 -14.73 -13.77
C HIS A 204 14.87 -15.16 -13.48
N ASP A 205 15.69 -15.43 -14.47
CA ASP A 205 17.04 -15.97 -14.23
C ASP A 205 17.88 -15.13 -13.27
N ARG A 206 17.86 -13.80 -13.36
CA ARG A 206 18.69 -12.93 -12.54
C ARG A 206 18.29 -12.92 -11.06
N PHE A 207 16.98 -12.74 -10.81
CA PHE A 207 16.47 -12.75 -9.44
C PHE A 207 16.62 -14.09 -8.77
N TRP A 208 16.28 -15.16 -9.49
CA TRP A 208 16.37 -16.52 -8.95
C TRP A 208 17.81 -17.03 -8.80
N ASP A 209 18.73 -16.56 -9.65
CA ASP A 209 20.17 -16.77 -9.45
C ASP A 209 20.66 -16.07 -8.17
N TYR A 210 20.20 -14.82 -7.94
CA TYR A 210 20.50 -14.12 -6.68
C TYR A 210 19.99 -14.91 -5.47
N VAL A 211 18.75 -15.38 -5.49
CA VAL A 211 18.15 -16.15 -4.38
C VAL A 211 18.94 -17.42 -4.10
N ALA A 212 19.30 -18.18 -5.13
CA ALA A 212 20.07 -19.40 -5.00
C ALA A 212 21.44 -19.18 -4.32
N ASN A 213 22.07 -18.04 -4.59
CA ASN A 213 23.41 -17.69 -4.07
C ASN A 213 23.38 -16.85 -2.78
N ASN A 214 22.20 -16.46 -2.29
CA ASN A 214 22.03 -15.64 -1.07
C ASN A 214 20.92 -16.24 -0.19
N PRO A 215 21.19 -17.31 0.55
CA PRO A 215 20.17 -18.07 1.28
C PRO A 215 19.42 -17.26 2.34
N GLU A 216 19.97 -16.15 2.84
CA GLU A 216 19.27 -15.23 3.72
C GLU A 216 18.02 -14.61 3.10
N SER A 217 17.92 -14.61 1.77
CA SER A 217 16.78 -14.10 1.03
C SER A 217 15.56 -15.02 1.05
N LEU A 218 15.79 -16.33 1.27
CA LEU A 218 14.78 -17.36 1.11
C LEU A 218 13.56 -17.14 1.99
N HIS A 219 13.75 -16.67 3.21
CA HIS A 219 12.63 -16.43 4.12
C HIS A 219 11.62 -15.46 3.53
N MET A 220 12.08 -14.30 3.07
CA MET A 220 11.19 -13.32 2.42
C MET A 220 10.61 -13.84 1.10
N VAL A 221 11.39 -14.61 0.34
CA VAL A 221 10.91 -15.23 -0.91
C VAL A 221 9.75 -16.20 -0.64
N MET A 222 9.80 -16.96 0.45
CA MET A 222 8.68 -17.80 0.89
C MET A 222 7.40 -16.97 1.12
N TRP A 223 7.53 -15.82 1.79
CA TRP A 223 6.40 -14.90 1.99
C TRP A 223 5.86 -14.32 0.66
N ILE A 224 6.75 -13.92 -0.25
CA ILE A 224 6.36 -13.37 -1.56
C ILE A 224 5.65 -14.44 -2.41
N MET A 225 6.08 -15.69 -2.35
CA MET A 225 5.47 -16.79 -3.12
C MET A 225 4.16 -17.29 -2.47
N SER A 226 3.94 -17.02 -1.20
CA SER A 226 2.68 -17.32 -0.51
C SER A 226 1.52 -16.43 -1.01
N PRO A 227 0.27 -16.69 -0.59
CA PRO A 227 -0.86 -15.81 -0.91
C PRO A 227 -0.64 -14.35 -0.54
N ARG A 228 0.17 -14.04 0.48
CA ARG A 228 0.47 -12.67 0.90
C ARG A 228 1.18 -11.83 -0.16
N GLY A 229 1.81 -12.44 -1.17
CA GLY A 229 2.43 -11.75 -2.30
C GLY A 229 1.44 -11.17 -3.31
N VAL A 230 0.16 -11.55 -3.26
CA VAL A 230 -0.91 -11.09 -4.17
C VAL A 230 -2.10 -10.55 -3.37
N LEU A 231 -1.93 -9.38 -2.82
CA LEU A 231 -2.89 -8.71 -1.95
C LEU A 231 -4.22 -8.42 -2.64
N ARG A 232 -5.36 -8.61 -1.93
CA ARG A 232 -6.69 -8.25 -2.46
C ARG A 232 -6.90 -6.74 -2.52
N SER A 233 -6.45 -6.00 -1.52
CA SER A 233 -6.66 -4.56 -1.40
C SER A 233 -5.64 -3.93 -0.46
N TYR A 234 -5.28 -2.66 -0.68
CA TYR A 234 -4.53 -1.89 0.32
C TYR A 234 -5.26 -1.79 1.66
N ARG A 235 -6.59 -1.82 1.66
CA ARG A 235 -7.42 -1.80 2.88
C ARG A 235 -7.30 -3.06 3.75
N MET A 236 -6.77 -4.14 3.17
CA MET A 236 -6.59 -5.47 3.77
C MET A 236 -5.12 -5.81 3.95
N MET A 237 -4.26 -4.80 4.04
CA MET A 237 -2.81 -4.97 4.10
C MET A 237 -2.29 -4.86 5.53
N GLU A 238 -1.91 -5.97 6.14
CA GLU A 238 -1.04 -5.99 7.30
C GLU A 238 0.37 -5.55 6.92
N SER A 239 1.08 -4.80 7.77
CA SER A 239 2.44 -4.39 7.46
C SER A 239 3.29 -4.12 8.69
N TRP A 240 4.58 -4.48 8.62
CA TRP A 240 5.54 -4.52 9.73
C TRP A 240 6.71 -3.56 9.52
N SER A 241 7.22 -2.96 10.59
CA SER A 241 8.40 -2.07 10.51
C SER A 241 9.68 -2.81 10.12
N ILE A 242 9.74 -4.12 10.37
CA ILE A 242 10.86 -5.03 10.13
C ILE A 242 12.07 -4.71 11.00
N ASN A 243 12.58 -3.49 10.89
CA ASN A 243 13.71 -3.03 11.69
C ASN A 243 13.29 -2.85 13.14
N THR A 244 14.23 -3.13 14.01
CA THR A 244 14.11 -2.95 15.45
C THR A 244 14.50 -1.53 15.82
N TYR A 245 13.55 -0.76 16.39
CA TYR A 245 13.77 0.57 16.94
C TYR A 245 13.92 0.50 18.46
N LEU A 246 14.13 1.65 19.09
CA LEU A 246 14.07 1.82 20.54
C LEU A 246 12.91 2.73 20.91
N PHE A 247 12.14 2.36 21.92
CA PHE A 247 11.37 3.28 22.71
C PHE A 247 12.22 3.74 23.91
N ILE A 248 12.13 5.02 24.25
CA ILE A 248 12.86 5.62 25.37
C ILE A 248 11.86 6.39 26.22
N ASN A 249 11.68 6.00 27.47
CA ASN A 249 10.76 6.66 28.40
C ASN A 249 11.38 7.90 29.05
N ASP A 250 10.62 8.58 29.91
CA ASP A 250 11.06 9.79 30.61
C ASP A 250 12.20 9.54 31.59
N GLU A 251 12.36 8.30 32.08
CA GLU A 251 13.46 7.86 32.94
C GLU A 251 14.74 7.55 32.17
N GLY A 252 14.70 7.63 30.83
CA GLY A 252 15.82 7.28 29.96
C GLY A 252 16.01 5.76 29.78
N LYS A 253 15.05 4.91 30.18
CA LYS A 253 15.08 3.48 29.94
C LYS A 253 14.69 3.18 28.50
N ALA A 254 15.50 2.33 27.82
CA ALA A 254 15.19 1.89 26.47
C ALA A 254 14.48 0.53 26.46
N THR A 255 13.68 0.32 25.43
CA THR A 255 12.98 -0.93 25.16
C THR A 255 13.01 -1.15 23.64
N PHE A 256 13.42 -2.33 23.17
CA PHE A 256 13.34 -2.66 21.75
C PHE A 256 11.89 -2.73 21.30
N VAL A 257 11.61 -2.18 20.11
CA VAL A 257 10.26 -2.13 19.57
C VAL A 257 10.24 -2.47 18.08
N ARG A 258 9.27 -3.28 17.68
CA ARG A 258 8.79 -3.42 16.30
C ARG A 258 7.33 -3.01 16.20
N PHE A 259 6.98 -2.36 15.09
CA PHE A 259 5.63 -1.86 14.83
C PHE A 259 4.92 -2.75 13.82
N VAL A 260 3.61 -2.89 13.97
CA VAL A 260 2.73 -3.55 13.00
C VAL A 260 1.45 -2.75 12.80
N TRP A 261 1.01 -2.65 11.55
CA TRP A 261 -0.31 -2.21 11.19
C TRP A 261 -1.19 -3.42 10.88
N LYS A 262 -2.23 -3.66 11.67
CA LYS A 262 -3.23 -4.71 11.42
C LYS A 262 -4.48 -4.08 10.81
N PRO A 263 -4.90 -4.48 9.60
CA PRO A 263 -6.10 -3.96 8.98
C PRO A 263 -7.34 -4.49 9.70
N VAL A 264 -8.30 -3.62 10.02
CA VAL A 264 -9.55 -4.02 10.69
C VAL A 264 -10.36 -4.99 9.81
N LEU A 265 -10.29 -4.83 8.48
CA LEU A 265 -10.95 -5.73 7.52
C LEU A 265 -10.29 -7.12 7.42
N GLY A 266 -9.19 -7.36 8.12
CA GLY A 266 -8.41 -8.59 8.01
C GLY A 266 -7.49 -8.62 6.78
N VAL A 267 -6.70 -9.70 6.68
CA VAL A 267 -5.70 -9.89 5.61
C VAL A 267 -6.25 -10.87 4.58
N HIS A 268 -6.46 -10.40 3.36
CA HIS A 268 -7.03 -11.20 2.27
C HIS A 268 -6.22 -11.07 0.99
N SER A 269 -6.17 -12.15 0.23
CA SER A 269 -5.34 -12.28 -0.97
C SER A 269 -6.17 -12.71 -2.19
N LEU A 270 -5.66 -12.36 -3.36
CA LEU A 270 -6.10 -12.88 -4.65
C LEU A 270 -5.44 -14.25 -4.91
N LEU A 271 -5.93 -14.99 -5.91
CA LEU A 271 -5.19 -16.08 -6.51
C LEU A 271 -4.18 -15.53 -7.53
N ASN A 272 -3.13 -16.28 -7.83
CA ASN A 272 -2.07 -15.81 -8.73
C ASN A 272 -2.61 -15.46 -10.12
N GLU A 273 -3.41 -16.34 -10.71
CA GLU A 273 -4.01 -16.08 -12.04
C GLU A 273 -5.01 -14.92 -11.98
N GLU A 274 -5.83 -14.86 -10.94
CA GLU A 274 -6.78 -13.76 -10.71
C GLU A 274 -6.05 -12.41 -10.68
N ALA A 275 -4.94 -12.31 -9.94
CA ALA A 275 -4.13 -11.10 -9.84
C ALA A 275 -3.57 -10.65 -11.20
N ILE A 276 -3.13 -11.58 -12.03
CA ILE A 276 -2.64 -11.31 -13.39
C ILE A 276 -3.78 -10.80 -14.30
N LYS A 277 -4.94 -11.44 -14.25
CA LYS A 277 -6.11 -11.05 -15.05
C LYS A 277 -6.63 -9.66 -14.64
N ILE A 278 -6.74 -9.41 -13.34
CA ILE A 278 -7.11 -8.08 -12.82
C ILE A 278 -6.10 -7.04 -13.29
N GLY A 279 -4.81 -7.31 -13.18
CA GLY A 279 -3.77 -6.37 -13.60
C GLY A 279 -3.82 -6.01 -15.09
N GLY A 280 -4.30 -6.92 -15.95
CA GLY A 280 -4.54 -6.65 -17.36
C GLY A 280 -5.86 -5.90 -17.63
N LEU A 281 -6.87 -6.07 -16.79
CA LEU A 281 -8.17 -5.43 -16.93
C LEU A 281 -8.20 -4.03 -16.29
N ASP A 282 -7.62 -3.90 -15.11
CA ASP A 282 -7.51 -2.67 -14.34
C ASP A 282 -6.14 -2.59 -13.64
N PRO A 283 -5.14 -2.00 -14.27
CA PRO A 283 -3.81 -1.82 -13.67
C PRO A 283 -3.84 -1.06 -12.34
N ASP A 284 -4.84 -0.21 -12.13
CA ASP A 284 -5.02 0.68 -10.98
C ASP A 284 -5.99 0.11 -9.92
N PHE A 285 -6.22 -1.19 -9.91
CA PHE A 285 -7.24 -1.85 -9.10
C PHE A 285 -7.16 -1.51 -7.61
N HIS A 286 -5.99 -1.59 -6.98
CA HIS A 286 -5.84 -1.26 -5.55
C HIS A 286 -5.99 0.24 -5.29
N ARG A 287 -5.48 1.08 -6.21
CA ARG A 287 -5.62 2.54 -6.14
C ARG A 287 -7.08 2.94 -6.20
N ARG A 288 -7.84 2.39 -7.16
CA ARG A 288 -9.27 2.64 -7.34
C ARG A 288 -10.07 2.16 -6.15
N ASP A 289 -9.82 0.93 -5.67
CA ASP A 289 -10.49 0.34 -4.50
C ASP A 289 -10.32 1.19 -3.24
N LEU A 290 -9.11 1.70 -2.97
CA LEU A 290 -8.85 2.59 -1.84
C LEU A 290 -9.61 3.92 -1.98
N ARG A 291 -9.55 4.53 -3.18
CA ARG A 291 -10.20 5.81 -3.45
C ARG A 291 -11.72 5.72 -3.32
N GLU A 292 -12.32 4.73 -3.96
CA GLU A 292 -13.78 4.51 -3.94
C GLU A 292 -14.30 4.23 -2.53
N ALA A 293 -13.57 3.45 -1.73
CA ALA A 293 -13.95 3.20 -0.34
C ALA A 293 -14.01 4.49 0.49
N ILE A 294 -13.02 5.37 0.34
CA ILE A 294 -13.00 6.66 1.03
C ILE A 294 -14.11 7.59 0.52
N ASP A 295 -14.33 7.67 -0.79
CA ASP A 295 -15.38 8.51 -1.39
C ASP A 295 -16.80 8.06 -0.95
N ARG A 296 -16.98 6.75 -0.68
CA ARG A 296 -18.25 6.20 -0.15
C ARG A 296 -18.38 6.29 1.37
N GLY A 297 -17.39 6.85 2.09
CA GLY A 297 -17.38 6.93 3.54
C GLY A 297 -17.03 5.61 4.27
N ALA A 298 -16.68 4.56 3.53
CA ALA A 298 -16.20 3.29 4.08
C ALA A 298 -14.69 3.38 4.39
N TYR A 299 -14.36 4.18 5.37
CA TYR A 299 -12.99 4.57 5.69
C TYR A 299 -12.14 3.36 6.10
N PRO A 300 -11.00 3.11 5.41
CA PRO A 300 -10.07 2.05 5.81
C PRO A 300 -9.47 2.33 7.19
N GLU A 301 -9.47 1.32 8.05
CA GLU A 301 -8.95 1.40 9.41
C GLU A 301 -7.85 0.39 9.64
N TYR A 302 -6.82 0.80 10.40
CA TYR A 302 -5.69 -0.03 10.79
C TYR A 302 -5.36 0.20 12.25
N GLU A 303 -5.21 -0.87 13.00
CA GLU A 303 -4.69 -0.79 14.36
C GLU A 303 -3.16 -0.79 14.33
N LEU A 304 -2.55 0.15 15.04
CA LEU A 304 -1.11 0.15 15.28
C LEU A 304 -0.83 -0.70 16.51
N GLY A 305 -0.05 -1.76 16.30
CA GLY A 305 0.48 -2.60 17.35
C GLY A 305 1.97 -2.42 17.52
N VAL A 306 2.46 -2.76 18.71
CA VAL A 306 3.88 -2.82 19.06
C VAL A 306 4.23 -4.15 19.70
N GLN A 307 5.38 -4.69 19.35
CA GLN A 307 6.04 -5.78 20.05
C GLN A 307 7.20 -5.17 20.83
N LEU A 308 7.34 -5.54 22.10
CA LEU A 308 8.29 -4.92 23.03
C LEU A 308 9.18 -6.00 23.64
N ILE A 309 10.50 -5.76 23.64
CA ILE A 309 11.51 -6.60 24.30
C ILE A 309 12.39 -5.70 25.15
N SER A 310 12.62 -6.06 26.41
CA SER A 310 13.51 -5.31 27.29
C SER A 310 14.98 -5.42 26.82
N GLU A 311 15.85 -4.48 27.21
CA GLU A 311 17.28 -4.59 26.89
C GLU A 311 17.91 -5.82 27.56
N GLU A 312 17.42 -6.23 28.73
CA GLU A 312 17.89 -7.40 29.46
C GLU A 312 17.58 -8.70 28.73
N ASP A 313 16.53 -8.72 27.89
CA ASP A 313 16.06 -9.88 27.13
C ASP A 313 16.62 -9.95 25.70
N GLU A 314 17.52 -9.06 25.28
CA GLU A 314 18.08 -8.99 23.93
C GLU A 314 18.55 -10.35 23.40
N PHE A 315 19.15 -11.17 24.27
CA PHE A 315 19.75 -12.46 23.91
C PHE A 315 18.94 -13.67 24.38
N ASN A 316 17.69 -13.50 24.82
CA ASN A 316 16.87 -14.58 25.37
C ASN A 316 16.06 -15.35 24.31
N PHE A 317 16.35 -15.17 23.02
CA PHE A 317 15.64 -15.81 21.91
C PHE A 317 16.56 -16.70 21.10
N ASP A 318 16.02 -17.72 20.45
CA ASP A 318 16.73 -18.60 19.52
C ASP A 318 17.10 -17.90 18.19
N PHE A 319 16.75 -16.64 18.04
CA PHE A 319 17.04 -15.80 16.88
C PHE A 319 17.57 -14.42 17.33
N ASP A 320 18.33 -13.77 16.48
CA ASP A 320 18.80 -12.41 16.74
C ASP A 320 17.69 -11.38 16.47
N ILE A 321 17.30 -10.63 17.50
CA ILE A 321 16.22 -9.64 17.41
C ILE A 321 16.56 -8.44 16.52
N LEU A 322 17.83 -8.26 16.17
CA LEU A 322 18.35 -7.22 15.28
C LEU A 322 18.54 -7.71 13.85
N ASP A 323 18.29 -9.02 13.57
CA ASP A 323 18.31 -9.55 12.20
C ASP A 323 16.97 -9.27 11.51
N PRO A 324 16.92 -8.40 10.48
CA PRO A 324 15.67 -8.08 9.80
C PRO A 324 15.13 -9.22 8.92
N THR A 325 15.86 -10.32 8.74
CA THR A 325 15.37 -11.55 8.10
C THR A 325 14.62 -12.45 9.07
N LYS A 326 14.51 -12.06 10.34
CA LYS A 326 13.81 -12.77 11.39
C LYS A 326 12.56 -12.01 11.82
N PHE A 327 11.44 -12.73 11.97
CA PHE A 327 10.25 -12.19 12.64
C PHE A 327 10.31 -12.45 14.14
N TRP A 328 9.60 -11.66 14.91
CA TRP A 328 9.32 -11.94 16.30
C TRP A 328 7.95 -12.63 16.37
N PRO A 329 7.87 -13.91 16.70
CA PRO A 329 6.57 -14.60 16.78
C PRO A 329 5.64 -13.92 17.77
N GLU A 330 4.38 -13.67 17.38
CA GLU A 330 3.39 -13.04 18.27
C GLU A 330 3.10 -13.90 19.51
N GLU A 331 3.29 -15.19 19.38
CA GLU A 331 3.17 -16.17 20.46
C GLU A 331 4.30 -16.07 21.51
N LEU A 332 5.45 -15.54 21.15
CA LEU A 332 6.58 -15.29 22.06
C LEU A 332 6.66 -13.84 22.51
N VAL A 333 6.38 -12.92 21.59
CA VAL A 333 6.41 -11.48 21.83
C VAL A 333 5.06 -10.91 21.39
N PRO A 334 4.05 -10.87 22.27
CA PRO A 334 2.70 -10.47 21.91
C PRO A 334 2.61 -9.05 21.37
N VAL A 335 1.75 -8.85 20.37
CA VAL A 335 1.45 -7.53 19.83
C VAL A 335 0.48 -6.81 20.77
N GLN A 336 0.85 -5.61 21.19
CA GLN A 336 0.03 -4.71 22.00
C GLN A 336 -0.52 -3.59 21.11
N MET A 337 -1.86 -3.51 20.96
CA MET A 337 -2.49 -2.43 20.19
C MET A 337 -2.41 -1.11 20.95
N VAL A 338 -1.89 -0.07 20.30
CA VAL A 338 -1.62 1.24 20.91
C VAL A 338 -2.44 2.37 20.30
N GLY A 339 -3.07 2.17 19.16
CA GLY A 339 -3.91 3.17 18.54
C GLY A 339 -4.49 2.71 17.20
N LYS A 340 -5.29 3.56 16.58
CA LYS A 340 -5.97 3.31 15.31
C LYS A 340 -5.74 4.44 14.33
N LEU A 341 -5.44 4.10 13.10
CA LEU A 341 -5.40 4.99 11.95
C LEU A 341 -6.67 4.80 11.12
N THR A 342 -7.40 5.88 10.89
CA THR A 342 -8.56 5.93 9.98
C THR A 342 -8.20 6.79 8.78
N LEU A 343 -8.24 6.24 7.56
CA LEU A 343 -8.02 6.97 6.31
C LEU A 343 -9.36 7.53 5.82
N ASN A 344 -9.55 8.84 5.99
CA ASN A 344 -10.85 9.48 5.79
C ASN A 344 -10.89 10.57 4.71
N ARG A 345 -9.79 10.74 3.95
CA ARG A 345 -9.74 11.75 2.90
C ARG A 345 -8.82 11.35 1.76
N ASN A 346 -9.34 11.42 0.54
CA ASN A 346 -8.54 11.25 -0.67
C ASN A 346 -7.65 12.48 -0.94
N ILE A 347 -6.56 12.23 -1.68
CA ILE A 347 -5.70 13.30 -2.21
C ILE A 347 -6.44 14.08 -3.30
N LYS A 348 -6.03 15.34 -3.51
CA LYS A 348 -6.56 16.21 -4.56
C LYS A 348 -5.60 16.35 -5.76
N ASN A 349 -4.31 16.16 -5.56
CA ASN A 349 -3.28 16.24 -6.60
C ASN A 349 -2.22 15.17 -6.38
N GLU A 350 -2.11 14.23 -7.31
CA GLU A 350 -1.21 13.09 -7.20
C GLU A 350 0.25 13.51 -7.16
N PHE A 351 0.67 14.43 -8.05
CA PHE A 351 2.05 14.88 -8.12
C PHE A 351 2.49 15.59 -6.82
N ALA A 352 1.74 16.62 -6.42
CA ALA A 352 2.09 17.44 -5.26
C ALA A 352 2.00 16.69 -3.92
N GLU A 353 1.05 15.76 -3.80
CA GLU A 353 0.72 15.11 -2.53
C GLU A 353 1.29 13.69 -2.42
N MET A 354 1.58 12.99 -3.57
CA MET A 354 2.10 11.61 -3.57
C MET A 354 3.43 11.44 -4.27
N GLU A 355 3.67 12.09 -5.43
CA GLU A 355 4.99 12.01 -6.05
C GLU A 355 6.04 12.79 -5.25
N GLN A 356 5.69 13.94 -4.70
CA GLN A 356 6.61 14.77 -3.92
C GLN A 356 6.73 14.37 -2.45
N ILE A 357 5.90 13.46 -1.92
CA ILE A 357 6.05 13.02 -0.52
C ILE A 357 7.36 12.26 -0.33
N ALA A 358 8.09 12.64 0.71
CA ALA A 358 9.37 12.06 1.10
C ALA A 358 9.25 11.40 2.47
N PHE A 359 9.59 10.11 2.55
CA PHE A 359 9.70 9.39 3.81
C PHE A 359 11.17 9.19 4.17
N ASN A 360 11.49 9.26 5.45
CA ASN A 360 12.83 9.00 5.96
C ASN A 360 12.74 8.33 7.34
N PRO A 361 13.26 7.11 7.53
CA PRO A 361 13.31 6.45 8.85
C PRO A 361 14.07 7.24 9.92
N ALA A 362 14.89 8.21 9.51
CA ALA A 362 15.57 9.11 10.43
C ALA A 362 14.68 10.26 10.96
N ASN A 363 13.48 10.45 10.40
CA ASN A 363 12.50 11.38 10.95
C ASN A 363 11.82 10.73 12.15
N VAL A 364 12.37 10.98 13.33
CA VAL A 364 11.89 10.48 14.62
C VAL A 364 11.57 11.65 15.55
N VAL A 365 10.82 11.38 16.60
CA VAL A 365 10.48 12.33 17.68
C VAL A 365 11.12 11.89 18.99
N PRO A 366 11.20 12.74 20.03
CA PRO A 366 11.63 12.33 21.36
C PRO A 366 10.91 11.06 21.82
N GLY A 367 11.65 10.12 22.40
CA GLY A 367 11.10 8.82 22.82
C GLY A 367 11.19 7.70 21.78
N ILE A 368 11.66 8.00 20.57
CA ILE A 368 11.96 6.99 19.53
C ILE A 368 13.42 7.10 19.12
N GLY A 369 14.15 5.98 19.22
CA GLY A 369 15.58 5.90 18.92
C GLY A 369 15.92 4.75 17.98
N PHE A 370 17.21 4.61 17.66
CA PHE A 370 17.74 3.64 16.72
C PHE A 370 18.50 2.54 17.45
N SER A 371 18.18 1.30 17.12
CA SER A 371 18.95 0.13 17.58
C SER A 371 20.23 -0.06 16.76
N ASN A 372 20.97 -1.13 17.07
CA ASN A 372 22.12 -1.55 16.29
C ASN A 372 21.77 -2.46 15.10
N ASP A 373 20.50 -2.53 14.71
CA ASP A 373 20.07 -3.19 13.47
C ASP A 373 20.84 -2.60 12.28
N PRO A 374 21.67 -3.39 11.59
CA PRO A 374 22.58 -2.88 10.57
C PRO A 374 21.84 -2.34 9.34
N VAL A 375 20.66 -2.91 9.02
CA VAL A 375 19.87 -2.45 7.88
C VAL A 375 19.15 -1.15 8.22
N LEU A 376 18.66 -0.99 9.46
CA LEU A 376 18.12 0.30 9.90
C LEU A 376 19.17 1.40 9.76
N GLN A 377 20.41 1.16 10.24
CA GLN A 377 21.51 2.13 10.13
C GLN A 377 21.78 2.55 8.66
N GLY A 378 21.80 1.59 7.73
CA GLY A 378 21.94 1.89 6.30
C GLY A 378 20.78 2.68 5.73
N ARG A 379 19.56 2.44 6.18
CA ARG A 379 18.34 3.12 5.74
C ARG A 379 18.30 4.60 6.16
N LEU A 380 18.91 4.96 7.29
CA LEU A 380 18.96 6.36 7.76
C LEU A 380 19.64 7.28 6.73
N PHE A 381 20.66 6.78 6.04
CA PHE A 381 21.32 7.51 4.95
C PHE A 381 20.55 7.38 3.62
N ALA A 382 20.24 6.16 3.20
CA ALA A 382 19.74 5.87 1.86
C ALA A 382 18.44 6.63 1.51
N TYR A 383 17.51 6.76 2.45
CA TYR A 383 16.26 7.48 2.23
C TYR A 383 16.48 8.98 2.03
N ARG A 384 17.35 9.59 2.83
CA ARG A 384 17.67 11.01 2.72
C ARG A 384 18.39 11.32 1.40
N ASP A 385 19.36 10.51 1.04
CA ASP A 385 20.17 10.68 -0.18
C ASP A 385 19.29 10.60 -1.46
N THR A 386 18.45 9.56 -1.54
CA THR A 386 17.57 9.40 -2.70
C THR A 386 16.57 10.57 -2.86
N GLN A 387 16.10 11.16 -1.75
CA GLN A 387 15.18 12.31 -1.82
C GLN A 387 15.88 13.58 -2.36
N HIS A 388 17.14 13.81 -2.00
CA HIS A 388 17.92 14.92 -2.57
C HIS A 388 18.03 14.80 -4.09
N HIS A 389 18.31 13.61 -4.60
CA HIS A 389 18.39 13.36 -6.04
C HIS A 389 17.02 13.51 -6.70
N ARG A 390 16.01 12.84 -6.16
CA ARG A 390 14.70 12.70 -6.77
C ARG A 390 13.90 14.01 -6.79
N LEU A 391 13.96 14.78 -5.71
CA LEU A 391 13.25 16.06 -5.56
C LEU A 391 14.13 17.28 -5.92
N GLY A 392 15.38 17.04 -6.33
CA GLY A 392 16.27 18.04 -6.91
C GLY A 392 16.76 19.12 -5.95
N SER A 393 16.55 18.98 -4.65
CA SER A 393 16.92 19.99 -3.66
C SER A 393 17.17 19.43 -2.27
N ALA A 394 18.12 20.05 -1.55
CA ALA A 394 18.28 19.84 -0.10
C ALA A 394 17.10 20.41 0.72
N ASN A 395 16.26 21.24 0.11
CA ASN A 395 15.09 21.88 0.74
C ASN A 395 13.78 21.13 0.47
N TYR A 396 13.81 19.82 0.14
CA TYR A 396 12.61 19.03 -0.13
C TYR A 396 11.65 18.94 1.09
N ASP A 397 12.15 19.17 2.31
CA ASP A 397 11.34 19.26 3.51
C ASP A 397 10.48 20.54 3.56
N ASP A 398 10.80 21.54 2.75
CA ASP A 398 9.99 22.77 2.58
C ASP A 398 8.75 22.54 1.69
N LEU A 399 8.70 21.48 0.90
CA LEU A 399 7.51 21.14 0.11
C LEU A 399 6.29 20.97 1.04
N PRO A 400 5.11 21.50 0.66
CA PRO A 400 3.94 21.53 1.54
C PRO A 400 3.59 20.19 2.17
N ILE A 401 3.67 19.09 1.40
CA ILE A 401 3.35 17.75 1.87
C ILE A 401 4.36 17.23 2.91
N ASN A 402 5.64 17.60 2.81
CA ASN A 402 6.71 17.15 3.70
C ASN A 402 6.87 18.04 4.94
N ARG A 403 6.34 19.24 4.88
CA ARG A 403 6.53 20.26 5.93
C ARG A 403 5.88 19.84 7.24
N PRO A 404 6.56 19.98 8.41
CA PRO A 404 5.94 19.77 9.71
C PRO A 404 4.85 20.83 9.98
N LEU A 405 3.95 20.54 10.92
CA LEU A 405 2.91 21.48 11.33
C LEU A 405 3.48 22.71 12.03
N CYS A 406 4.45 22.49 12.91
CA CYS A 406 5.13 23.55 13.60
C CYS A 406 6.22 24.18 12.71
N PRO A 407 6.45 25.48 12.79
CA PRO A 407 7.59 26.11 12.15
C PRO A 407 8.90 25.50 12.64
N PHE A 408 9.83 25.28 11.75
CA PHE A 408 11.17 24.84 12.11
C PHE A 408 12.17 26.01 11.94
N HIS A 409 13.16 26.05 12.82
CA HIS A 409 14.18 27.10 12.91
C HIS A 409 15.56 26.44 12.86
N ASN A 410 16.37 26.82 11.87
CA ASN A 410 17.70 26.27 11.70
C ASN A 410 18.64 27.26 10.98
N ASN A 411 19.89 26.86 10.79
CA ASN A 411 20.90 27.64 10.09
C ASN A 411 21.12 27.22 8.61
N THR A 412 20.29 26.29 8.10
CA THR A 412 20.31 25.83 6.70
C THR A 412 19.37 26.69 5.86
N ARG A 413 19.85 27.82 5.35
CA ARG A 413 19.02 28.89 4.76
C ARG A 413 19.32 29.16 3.30
N ARG A 414 19.98 28.22 2.61
CA ARG A 414 20.37 28.34 1.19
C ARG A 414 20.11 27.04 0.46
N GLY A 415 20.29 27.04 -0.82
CA GLY A 415 20.13 25.88 -1.70
C GLY A 415 18.96 26.05 -2.66
N TYR A 416 18.90 25.18 -3.66
CA TYR A 416 17.87 25.25 -4.69
C TYR A 416 16.46 25.24 -4.09
N MET A 417 15.57 26.07 -4.65
CA MET A 417 14.14 26.14 -4.32
C MET A 417 13.85 26.53 -2.86
N HIS A 418 14.80 27.15 -2.16
CA HIS A 418 14.55 27.75 -0.86
C HIS A 418 13.66 28.99 -1.03
N TYR A 419 12.46 29.00 -0.49
CA TYR A 419 11.48 30.07 -0.68
C TYR A 419 11.14 30.83 0.60
N ARG A 420 11.64 30.38 1.78
CA ARG A 420 11.47 31.12 3.03
C ARG A 420 12.37 32.33 3.03
N ILE A 421 11.90 33.40 3.65
CA ILE A 421 12.67 34.64 3.84
C ILE A 421 13.05 34.71 5.31
N ASP A 422 14.26 34.26 5.64
CA ASP A 422 14.82 34.36 6.99
C ASP A 422 15.33 35.80 7.17
N VAL A 423 14.79 36.52 8.16
CA VAL A 423 15.02 37.97 8.33
C VAL A 423 16.11 38.32 9.36
N ASP A 424 16.59 37.35 10.12
CA ASP A 424 17.68 37.57 11.07
C ASP A 424 19.06 37.50 10.39
N GLN A 425 20.05 38.15 10.98
CA GLN A 425 21.36 38.40 10.33
C GLN A 425 22.36 37.24 10.48
N VAL A 426 22.09 36.21 11.27
CA VAL A 426 23.06 35.14 11.56
C VAL A 426 22.51 33.77 11.19
N ASN A 427 23.36 32.93 10.61
CA ASN A 427 23.05 31.56 10.23
C ASN A 427 24.13 30.57 10.73
N TYR A 428 24.76 30.87 11.83
CA TYR A 428 25.80 30.06 12.45
C TYR A 428 25.66 30.07 13.98
N ARG A 429 26.24 29.09 14.59
CA ARG A 429 26.32 28.93 16.02
C ARG A 429 27.77 28.57 16.41
N ASN A 430 28.35 29.07 17.52
CA ASN A 430 27.77 29.98 18.48
C ASN A 430 27.83 31.43 17.97
N ASN A 431 26.86 32.29 18.35
CA ASN A 431 26.85 33.67 17.95
C ASN A 431 26.47 34.59 19.12
N SER A 432 27.02 35.82 19.14
CA SER A 432 26.64 36.87 20.04
C SER A 432 25.70 37.92 19.41
N LEU A 433 25.66 37.96 18.06
CA LEU A 433 24.89 38.95 17.31
C LEU A 433 23.37 38.75 17.42
N ALA A 434 22.95 37.53 17.72
CA ALA A 434 21.54 37.18 17.88
C ALA A 434 21.30 36.37 19.19
N ASN A 435 22.04 36.68 20.25
CA ASN A 435 21.93 36.01 21.57
C ASN A 435 21.99 34.47 21.43
N ASN A 436 22.86 33.97 20.60
CA ASN A 436 23.07 32.56 20.31
C ASN A 436 21.80 31.82 19.82
N THR A 437 20.92 32.51 19.08
CA THR A 437 19.71 31.92 18.46
C THR A 437 19.97 31.54 16.99
N PRO A 438 19.26 30.53 16.45
CA PRO A 438 18.40 29.57 17.15
C PRO A 438 19.18 28.75 18.20
N TYR A 439 18.60 28.57 19.40
CA TYR A 439 19.27 27.90 20.51
C TYR A 439 18.95 26.39 20.58
N THR A 440 19.85 25.60 21.20
CA THR A 440 19.58 24.19 21.51
C THR A 440 18.66 24.09 22.72
N THR A 441 17.71 23.16 22.64
CA THR A 441 16.79 22.83 23.72
C THR A 441 17.34 21.67 24.52
N PRO A 442 17.49 21.78 25.85
CA PRO A 442 17.88 20.66 26.69
C PRO A 442 16.85 19.52 26.67
N PRO A 443 17.29 18.26 26.90
CA PRO A 443 16.39 17.09 26.82
C PRO A 443 15.17 17.18 27.73
N GLU A 444 15.34 17.71 28.94
CA GLU A 444 14.26 17.91 29.93
C GLU A 444 13.22 18.98 29.50
N LYS A 445 13.52 19.75 28.46
CA LYS A 445 12.61 20.71 27.80
C LYS A 445 12.16 20.29 26.43
N GLY A 446 12.29 18.99 26.10
CA GLY A 446 11.83 18.41 24.83
C GLY A 446 12.88 18.37 23.71
N GLY A 447 14.14 18.71 23.98
CA GLY A 447 15.23 18.53 23.03
C GLY A 447 15.47 17.05 22.74
N TYR A 448 15.68 16.72 21.46
CA TYR A 448 16.03 15.34 21.10
C TYR A 448 17.47 15.00 21.47
N GLU A 449 17.64 13.89 22.16
CA GLU A 449 18.94 13.32 22.49
C GLU A 449 19.00 11.84 22.07
N HIS A 450 20.12 11.44 21.52
CA HIS A 450 20.36 10.03 21.21
C HIS A 450 20.53 9.20 22.47
N TYR A 451 19.92 8.03 22.50
CA TYR A 451 20.11 7.08 23.60
C TYR A 451 21.60 6.70 23.75
N PRO A 452 22.19 6.89 24.95
CA PRO A 452 23.63 6.63 25.17
C PRO A 452 23.89 5.13 25.35
N LYS A 453 23.85 4.38 24.25
CA LYS A 453 24.10 2.93 24.27
C LYS A 453 25.59 2.61 24.30
N LYS A 454 25.95 1.58 25.06
CA LYS A 454 27.32 1.05 25.11
C LYS A 454 27.63 0.29 23.82
N VAL A 455 28.77 0.62 23.20
CA VAL A 455 29.30 -0.11 22.04
C VAL A 455 30.69 -0.63 22.41
N ALA A 456 30.91 -1.94 22.25
CA ALA A 456 32.21 -2.58 22.51
C ALA A 456 32.56 -3.58 21.41
N GLY A 457 33.82 -3.65 20.99
CA GLY A 457 34.29 -4.59 20.00
C GLY A 457 35.40 -4.04 19.11
N ARG A 458 35.94 -4.93 18.25
CA ARG A 458 36.94 -4.56 17.23
C ARG A 458 36.22 -4.20 15.93
N VAL A 459 36.67 -3.17 15.25
CA VAL A 459 36.24 -2.88 13.90
C VAL A 459 36.58 -4.03 12.97
N THR A 460 35.60 -4.67 12.36
CA THR A 460 35.78 -5.87 11.54
C THR A 460 34.68 -5.95 10.46
N ARG A 461 34.95 -6.76 9.42
CA ARG A 461 33.98 -7.14 8.40
C ARG A 461 33.34 -8.52 8.66
N LYS A 462 33.34 -8.99 9.88
CA LYS A 462 32.70 -10.24 10.28
C LYS A 462 31.34 -9.95 10.92
N ARG A 463 30.34 -10.75 10.57
CA ARG A 463 29.04 -10.73 11.21
C ARG A 463 28.91 -11.87 12.21
N SER A 464 28.12 -11.67 13.26
CA SER A 464 27.79 -12.71 14.24
C SER A 464 27.22 -13.97 13.56
N ASN A 465 27.46 -15.13 14.16
CA ASN A 465 26.82 -16.36 13.69
C ASN A 465 25.30 -16.37 13.90
N SER A 466 24.77 -15.57 14.82
CA SER A 466 23.32 -15.37 15.02
C SER A 466 22.59 -14.92 13.76
N PHE A 467 23.29 -14.25 12.81
CA PHE A 467 22.76 -13.83 11.51
C PHE A 467 22.88 -14.91 10.41
N LYS A 468 23.34 -16.10 10.71
CA LYS A 468 23.61 -17.16 9.72
C LYS A 468 22.60 -18.30 9.70
N ASP A 469 21.61 -18.29 10.57
CA ASP A 469 20.49 -19.21 10.48
C ASP A 469 19.48 -18.71 9.43
N PHE A 470 19.49 -19.37 8.27
CA PHE A 470 18.65 -18.97 7.14
C PHE A 470 17.40 -19.83 6.97
N PHE A 471 17.24 -20.93 7.72
CA PHE A 471 16.24 -21.93 7.40
C PHE A 471 15.25 -22.23 8.54
N THR A 472 15.58 -21.99 9.80
CA THR A 472 14.69 -22.32 10.94
C THR A 472 13.35 -21.57 10.83
N GLN A 473 13.38 -20.26 10.66
CA GLN A 473 12.13 -19.49 10.57
C GLN A 473 11.34 -19.71 9.26
N PRO A 474 11.94 -19.87 8.07
CA PRO A 474 11.22 -20.33 6.89
C PRO A 474 10.49 -21.67 7.07
N ARG A 475 11.07 -22.63 7.80
CA ARG A 475 10.40 -23.90 8.16
C ARG A 475 9.19 -23.66 9.06
N ILE A 476 9.34 -22.83 10.09
CA ILE A 476 8.23 -22.45 10.99
C ILE A 476 7.11 -21.81 10.18
N PHE A 477 7.45 -20.86 9.30
CA PHE A 477 6.47 -20.23 8.42
C PHE A 477 5.71 -21.28 7.57
N TRP A 478 6.45 -22.15 6.85
CA TRP A 478 5.85 -23.21 6.03
C TRP A 478 4.93 -24.13 6.85
N ASN A 479 5.40 -24.56 8.04
CA ASN A 479 4.61 -25.44 8.92
C ASN A 479 3.33 -24.78 9.44
N SER A 480 3.31 -23.45 9.54
CA SER A 480 2.18 -22.67 10.06
C SER A 480 1.08 -22.45 9.02
N LEU A 481 1.37 -22.67 7.73
CA LEU A 481 0.41 -22.50 6.64
C LEU A 481 -0.62 -23.63 6.61
N THR A 482 -1.86 -23.29 6.27
CA THR A 482 -2.91 -24.27 5.97
C THR A 482 -2.59 -25.03 4.68
N PRO A 483 -3.23 -26.20 4.42
CA PRO A 483 -3.05 -26.92 3.15
C PRO A 483 -3.30 -26.06 1.92
N VAL A 484 -4.33 -25.20 1.96
CA VAL A 484 -4.66 -24.27 0.85
C VAL A 484 -3.55 -23.23 0.64
N GLU A 485 -3.05 -22.63 1.72
CA GLU A 485 -1.95 -21.68 1.62
C GLU A 485 -0.66 -22.33 1.12
N LYS A 486 -0.39 -23.57 1.53
CA LYS A 486 0.74 -24.35 1.02
C LYS A 486 0.62 -24.61 -0.48
N GLN A 487 -0.57 -25.04 -0.93
CA GLN A 487 -0.83 -25.25 -2.36
C GLN A 487 -0.57 -23.99 -3.18
N HIS A 488 -1.13 -22.85 -2.76
CA HIS A 488 -0.90 -21.58 -3.45
C HIS A 488 0.56 -21.13 -3.41
N THR A 489 1.30 -21.49 -2.35
CA THR A 489 2.74 -21.20 -2.26
C THR A 489 3.54 -22.06 -3.26
N ILE A 490 3.21 -23.35 -3.37
CA ILE A 490 3.77 -24.26 -4.38
C ILE A 490 3.52 -23.70 -5.80
N GLU A 491 2.27 -23.28 -6.07
CA GLU A 491 1.90 -22.69 -7.37
C GLU A 491 2.67 -21.39 -7.64
N GLY A 492 2.87 -20.54 -6.61
CA GLY A 492 3.67 -19.33 -6.71
C GLY A 492 5.11 -19.60 -7.11
N PHE A 493 5.78 -20.57 -6.47
CA PHE A 493 7.13 -21.01 -6.84
C PHE A 493 7.17 -21.64 -8.22
N SER A 494 6.26 -22.56 -8.51
CA SER A 494 6.20 -23.28 -9.79
C SER A 494 5.99 -22.30 -10.95
N TYR A 495 5.09 -21.32 -10.80
CA TYR A 495 4.84 -20.31 -11.82
C TYR A 495 6.08 -19.43 -12.09
N GLN A 496 6.74 -18.97 -11.04
CA GLN A 496 7.88 -18.06 -11.18
C GLN A 496 9.14 -18.79 -11.65
N LEU A 497 9.50 -19.92 -11.03
CA LEU A 497 10.65 -20.73 -11.42
C LEU A 497 10.47 -21.39 -12.78
N GLY A 498 9.25 -21.73 -13.17
CA GLY A 498 8.93 -22.27 -14.50
C GLY A 498 9.24 -21.31 -15.65
N LYS A 499 9.38 -20.00 -15.38
CA LYS A 499 9.80 -18.98 -16.35
C LYS A 499 11.32 -18.81 -16.44
N VAL A 500 12.08 -19.36 -15.50
CA VAL A 500 13.54 -19.31 -15.49
C VAL A 500 14.08 -20.20 -16.62
N LYS A 501 14.88 -19.64 -17.52
CA LYS A 501 15.42 -20.35 -18.67
C LYS A 501 16.59 -21.28 -18.28
N SER A 502 17.43 -20.84 -17.35
CA SER A 502 18.59 -21.61 -16.87
C SER A 502 18.13 -22.79 -16.01
N GLU A 503 18.33 -24.02 -16.49
CA GLU A 503 18.03 -25.24 -15.73
C GLU A 503 18.84 -25.32 -14.44
N SER A 504 20.12 -24.92 -14.47
CA SER A 504 20.99 -24.92 -13.31
C SER A 504 20.46 -23.98 -12.21
N VAL A 505 19.94 -22.80 -12.57
CA VAL A 505 19.33 -21.86 -11.61
C VAL A 505 18.05 -22.46 -11.02
N ARG A 506 17.20 -23.11 -11.85
CA ARG A 506 16.01 -23.81 -11.35
C ARG A 506 16.40 -24.89 -10.33
N GLN A 507 17.43 -25.74 -10.66
CA GLN A 507 17.89 -26.80 -9.78
C GLN A 507 18.44 -26.27 -8.46
N GLN A 508 19.26 -25.21 -8.49
CA GLN A 508 19.83 -24.61 -7.28
C GLN A 508 18.73 -24.08 -6.34
N ASN A 509 17.66 -23.48 -6.88
CA ASN A 509 16.54 -23.03 -6.06
C ASN A 509 15.74 -24.19 -5.46
N VAL A 510 15.54 -25.29 -6.18
CA VAL A 510 14.92 -26.50 -5.63
C VAL A 510 15.80 -27.09 -4.51
N ASP A 511 17.10 -27.16 -4.70
CA ASP A 511 18.03 -27.63 -3.67
C ASP A 511 18.06 -26.70 -2.44
N LEU A 512 17.88 -25.39 -2.65
CA LEU A 512 17.72 -24.41 -1.55
C LEU A 512 16.40 -24.62 -0.80
N LEU A 513 15.27 -24.79 -1.51
CA LEU A 513 13.95 -25.05 -0.93
C LEU A 513 13.91 -26.35 -0.11
N ALA A 514 14.69 -27.36 -0.47
CA ALA A 514 14.77 -28.62 0.26
C ALA A 514 15.25 -28.43 1.71
N ASN A 515 15.95 -27.34 2.01
CA ASN A 515 16.32 -26.99 3.38
C ASN A 515 15.12 -26.47 4.20
N VAL A 516 14.02 -26.08 3.55
CA VAL A 516 12.78 -25.72 4.23
C VAL A 516 11.89 -26.95 4.37
N ASP A 517 11.55 -27.56 3.22
CA ASP A 517 10.67 -28.74 3.18
C ASP A 517 10.93 -29.55 1.91
N THR A 518 11.18 -30.86 2.08
CA THR A 518 11.56 -31.74 0.96
C THR A 518 10.35 -32.04 0.03
N GLU A 519 9.14 -32.11 0.57
CA GLU A 519 7.93 -32.33 -0.20
C GLU A 519 7.63 -31.11 -1.07
N LEU A 520 7.64 -29.89 -0.48
CA LEU A 520 7.55 -28.63 -1.23
C LEU A 520 8.56 -28.62 -2.40
N ALA A 521 9.83 -28.85 -2.10
CA ALA A 521 10.88 -28.81 -3.10
C ALA A 521 10.69 -29.87 -4.20
N SER A 522 10.23 -31.08 -3.84
CA SER A 522 9.97 -32.16 -4.80
C SER A 522 8.81 -31.85 -5.73
N ILE A 523 7.70 -31.32 -5.21
CA ILE A 523 6.56 -30.94 -6.04
C ILE A 523 6.93 -29.80 -7.00
N VAL A 524 7.65 -28.80 -6.50
CA VAL A 524 8.14 -27.70 -7.36
C VAL A 524 9.09 -28.25 -8.43
N ALA A 525 10.01 -29.16 -8.09
CA ALA A 525 10.92 -29.77 -9.04
C ALA A 525 10.18 -30.47 -10.19
N ASP A 526 9.15 -31.25 -9.87
CA ASP A 526 8.33 -31.94 -10.86
C ASP A 526 7.63 -30.93 -11.81
N HIS A 527 7.07 -29.84 -11.23
CA HIS A 527 6.38 -28.82 -12.02
C HIS A 527 7.28 -28.03 -12.97
N ILE A 528 8.57 -27.86 -12.63
CA ILE A 528 9.50 -27.05 -13.43
C ILE A 528 10.54 -27.90 -14.21
N GLY A 529 10.39 -29.24 -14.17
CA GLY A 529 11.19 -30.15 -14.98
C GLY A 529 12.68 -30.25 -14.58
N VAL A 530 12.95 -30.29 -13.26
CA VAL A 530 14.31 -30.53 -12.74
C VAL A 530 14.33 -31.72 -11.78
N ARG A 531 15.52 -32.16 -11.36
CA ARG A 531 15.63 -33.32 -10.47
C ARG A 531 15.06 -33.01 -9.08
N ARG A 532 14.34 -33.97 -8.49
CA ARG A 532 13.96 -33.90 -7.08
C ARG A 532 15.21 -33.83 -6.20
N PRO A 533 15.21 -32.99 -5.14
CA PRO A 533 16.38 -32.84 -4.29
C PRO A 533 16.59 -34.10 -3.47
N ARG A 534 17.85 -34.36 -3.15
CA ARG A 534 18.26 -35.39 -2.16
C ARG A 534 18.48 -34.64 -0.85
N GLY A 535 17.59 -34.73 0.09
CA GLY A 535 17.71 -34.04 1.37
C GLY A 535 17.29 -34.91 2.55
N ALA A 536 17.89 -34.70 3.71
CA ALA A 536 17.42 -35.25 4.96
C ALA A 536 16.30 -34.39 5.50
N HIS A 537 15.18 -34.99 5.90
CA HIS A 537 14.12 -34.29 6.62
C HIS A 537 14.66 -33.73 7.95
N VAL A 538 14.80 -32.41 8.01
CA VAL A 538 14.95 -31.74 9.31
C VAL A 538 13.53 -31.35 9.75
N GLN A 539 12.97 -32.12 10.67
CA GLN A 539 11.66 -31.82 11.24
C GLN A 539 11.79 -30.68 12.27
N VAL A 540 11.20 -29.54 11.95
CA VAL A 540 10.83 -28.52 12.94
C VAL A 540 9.34 -28.62 13.12
N SER A 541 8.88 -28.96 14.31
CA SER A 541 7.45 -29.14 14.63
C SER A 541 6.75 -27.84 15.01
N THR A 542 7.50 -26.77 15.25
CA THR A 542 6.97 -25.46 15.69
C THR A 542 6.05 -24.86 14.65
N LYS A 543 4.90 -24.38 15.12
CA LYS A 543 3.85 -23.69 14.34
C LYS A 543 3.38 -22.46 15.12
N TYR A 544 3.16 -21.38 14.39
CA TYR A 544 2.60 -20.15 14.95
C TYR A 544 1.33 -19.78 14.18
N PRO A 545 0.14 -19.89 14.79
CA PRO A 545 -1.14 -19.59 14.15
C PRO A 545 -1.23 -18.16 13.59
N SER A 546 -0.52 -17.21 14.19
CA SER A 546 -0.47 -15.81 13.73
C SER A 546 0.08 -15.65 12.31
N LEU A 547 0.86 -16.61 11.80
CA LEU A 547 1.47 -16.57 10.48
C LEU A 547 0.50 -16.95 9.35
N SER A 548 -0.61 -17.64 9.66
CA SER A 548 -1.63 -18.04 8.68
C SER A 548 -2.69 -16.96 8.49
N GLN A 549 -3.10 -16.74 7.25
CA GLN A 549 -4.24 -15.87 6.91
C GLN A 549 -5.61 -16.51 7.25
N ALA A 550 -5.66 -17.80 7.57
CA ALA A 550 -6.91 -18.47 7.90
C ALA A 550 -7.59 -17.89 9.14
N ASN A 551 -6.80 -17.33 10.06
CA ASN A 551 -7.25 -16.76 11.33
C ASN A 551 -7.65 -15.28 11.24
N THR A 552 -7.63 -14.69 10.03
CA THR A 552 -8.00 -13.29 9.82
C THR A 552 -9.50 -13.06 9.97
N PRO A 553 -9.95 -11.88 10.46
CA PRO A 553 -11.35 -11.48 10.43
C PRO A 553 -11.94 -11.52 9.01
N LYS A 554 -13.23 -11.82 8.90
CA LYS A 554 -13.94 -11.95 7.62
C LYS A 554 -15.27 -11.21 7.71
N TYR A 555 -15.47 -10.25 6.78
CA TYR A 555 -16.64 -9.40 6.74
C TYR A 555 -17.23 -9.34 5.33
N ALA A 556 -18.55 -9.21 5.23
CA ALA A 556 -19.24 -8.86 3.99
C ALA A 556 -19.05 -7.36 3.66
N TYR A 557 -18.85 -6.54 4.69
CA TYR A 557 -18.64 -5.11 4.61
C TYR A 557 -17.57 -4.75 3.58
N THR A 558 -17.92 -3.88 2.64
CA THR A 558 -17.09 -3.39 1.53
C THR A 558 -16.62 -4.42 0.49
N GLN A 559 -17.11 -5.68 0.55
CA GLN A 559 -16.93 -6.62 -0.55
C GLN A 559 -17.75 -6.17 -1.77
N LYS A 560 -17.23 -6.37 -2.98
CA LYS A 560 -17.87 -5.89 -4.21
C LYS A 560 -18.63 -7.01 -4.92
N VAL A 561 -19.94 -6.83 -5.14
CA VAL A 561 -20.83 -7.79 -5.81
C VAL A 561 -21.19 -7.31 -7.21
N GLY A 562 -21.01 -8.16 -8.21
CA GLY A 562 -21.55 -7.95 -9.56
C GLY A 562 -22.98 -8.49 -9.64
N VAL A 563 -23.98 -7.62 -9.85
CA VAL A 563 -25.39 -7.98 -10.01
C VAL A 563 -25.69 -8.15 -11.50
N LEU A 564 -25.78 -9.41 -11.96
CA LEU A 564 -25.96 -9.75 -13.37
C LEU A 564 -27.45 -9.79 -13.72
N ILE A 565 -27.96 -8.77 -14.42
CA ILE A 565 -29.38 -8.52 -14.53
C ILE A 565 -29.79 -7.99 -15.92
N GLY A 566 -30.96 -8.40 -16.40
CA GLY A 566 -31.62 -7.93 -17.60
C GLY A 566 -33.07 -7.52 -17.35
N ASP A 567 -33.81 -7.12 -18.38
CA ASP A 567 -35.22 -6.70 -18.26
C ASP A 567 -36.13 -7.83 -17.78
N GLY A 568 -37.18 -7.47 -17.08
CA GLY A 568 -38.20 -8.38 -16.56
C GLY A 568 -37.79 -9.11 -15.27
N PHE A 569 -36.79 -8.60 -14.55
CA PHE A 569 -36.40 -9.15 -13.25
C PHE A 569 -37.51 -9.00 -12.21
N HIS A 570 -37.53 -9.92 -11.21
CA HIS A 570 -38.47 -9.84 -10.09
C HIS A 570 -38.06 -8.72 -9.12
N THR A 571 -38.72 -7.57 -9.23
CA THR A 571 -38.36 -6.35 -8.50
C THR A 571 -38.27 -6.58 -6.99
N HIS A 572 -39.29 -7.18 -6.39
CA HIS A 572 -39.31 -7.40 -4.93
C HIS A 572 -38.13 -8.24 -4.45
N GLU A 573 -37.82 -9.36 -5.13
CA GLU A 573 -36.71 -10.24 -4.78
C GLU A 573 -35.37 -9.48 -4.88
N VAL A 574 -35.12 -8.80 -6.01
CA VAL A 574 -33.89 -8.07 -6.26
C VAL A 574 -33.70 -6.94 -5.26
N MET A 575 -34.75 -6.10 -5.07
CA MET A 575 -34.67 -4.96 -4.15
C MET A 575 -34.44 -5.39 -2.69
N ASN A 576 -35.01 -6.51 -2.26
CA ASN A 576 -34.73 -7.03 -0.92
C ASN A 576 -33.25 -7.37 -0.73
N VAL A 577 -32.58 -7.94 -1.74
CA VAL A 577 -31.15 -8.25 -1.69
C VAL A 577 -30.32 -6.99 -1.72
N LEU A 578 -30.63 -6.02 -2.59
CA LEU A 578 -29.90 -4.74 -2.65
C LEU A 578 -30.03 -3.94 -1.36
N ASN A 579 -31.20 -3.94 -0.73
CA ASN A 579 -31.41 -3.30 0.59
C ASN A 579 -30.59 -3.99 1.69
N LEU A 580 -30.37 -5.32 1.60
CA LEU A 580 -29.46 -6.02 2.51
C LEU A 580 -28.00 -5.63 2.24
N PHE A 581 -27.60 -5.49 0.98
CA PHE A 581 -26.25 -4.99 0.64
C PHE A 581 -26.02 -3.61 1.26
N ASP A 582 -26.97 -2.69 1.13
CA ASP A 582 -26.88 -1.37 1.75
C ASP A 582 -26.80 -1.46 3.28
N LYS A 583 -27.65 -2.30 3.91
CA LYS A 583 -27.67 -2.53 5.37
C LYS A 583 -26.33 -3.03 5.90
N TYR A 584 -25.68 -3.96 5.18
CA TYR A 584 -24.41 -4.55 5.58
C TYR A 584 -23.19 -3.85 5.00
N GLY A 585 -23.38 -2.75 4.23
CA GLY A 585 -22.31 -1.97 3.60
C GLY A 585 -21.53 -2.76 2.54
N VAL A 586 -22.21 -3.69 1.85
CA VAL A 586 -21.68 -4.42 0.70
C VAL A 586 -21.73 -3.51 -0.52
N PHE A 587 -20.62 -3.39 -1.24
CA PHE A 587 -20.59 -2.64 -2.49
C PHE A 587 -21.15 -3.49 -3.63
N TYR A 588 -21.91 -2.90 -4.53
CA TYR A 588 -22.40 -3.61 -5.71
C TYR A 588 -22.39 -2.73 -6.95
N SER A 589 -22.35 -3.37 -8.11
CA SER A 589 -22.56 -2.75 -9.41
C SER A 589 -23.60 -3.52 -10.18
N ILE A 590 -24.55 -2.83 -10.78
CA ILE A 590 -25.54 -3.37 -11.70
C ILE A 590 -24.88 -3.60 -13.05
N VAL A 591 -24.80 -4.87 -13.48
CA VAL A 591 -24.11 -5.29 -14.72
C VAL A 591 -25.13 -5.87 -15.69
N SER A 592 -25.15 -5.35 -16.93
CA SER A 592 -26.07 -5.81 -17.97
C SER A 592 -25.40 -5.84 -19.36
N GLN A 593 -26.17 -6.17 -20.40
CA GLN A 593 -25.67 -6.23 -21.79
C GLN A 593 -25.23 -4.86 -22.32
N THR A 594 -25.95 -3.80 -21.93
CA THR A 594 -25.71 -2.42 -22.35
C THR A 594 -25.85 -1.47 -21.18
N LEU A 595 -25.18 -0.32 -21.25
CA LEU A 595 -25.45 0.80 -20.33
C LEU A 595 -26.86 1.35 -20.53
N GLY A 596 -27.35 2.11 -19.57
CA GLY A 596 -28.70 2.68 -19.55
C GLY A 596 -29.49 2.18 -18.35
N THR A 597 -30.68 1.63 -18.57
CA THR A 597 -31.54 1.09 -17.51
C THR A 597 -32.06 -0.28 -17.87
N VAL A 598 -32.30 -1.11 -16.86
CA VAL A 598 -33.06 -2.35 -16.94
C VAL A 598 -34.37 -2.19 -16.17
N THR A 599 -35.44 -2.79 -16.68
CA THR A 599 -36.80 -2.60 -16.16
C THR A 599 -37.33 -3.89 -15.52
N GLY A 600 -37.75 -3.81 -14.28
CA GLY A 600 -38.36 -4.91 -13.53
C GLY A 600 -39.76 -5.28 -14.01
N ASN A 601 -40.33 -6.36 -13.50
CA ASN A 601 -41.63 -6.90 -13.84
C ASN A 601 -42.80 -5.98 -13.44
N ASP A 602 -42.57 -5.01 -12.55
CA ASP A 602 -43.52 -3.99 -12.09
C ASP A 602 -43.26 -2.60 -12.70
N GLY A 603 -42.31 -2.48 -13.62
CA GLY A 603 -41.92 -1.21 -14.25
C GLY A 603 -40.82 -0.44 -13.51
N LYS A 604 -40.31 -0.92 -12.38
CA LYS A 604 -39.19 -0.31 -11.67
C LYS A 604 -37.95 -0.32 -12.55
N GLN A 605 -37.30 0.83 -12.65
CA GLN A 605 -36.03 0.94 -13.38
C GLN A 605 -34.82 0.93 -12.46
N LEU A 606 -33.78 0.19 -12.85
CA LEU A 606 -32.45 0.22 -12.24
C LEU A 606 -31.45 0.73 -13.29
N LYS A 607 -30.61 1.68 -12.88
CA LYS A 607 -29.51 2.17 -13.71
C LYS A 607 -28.43 1.09 -13.81
N VAL A 608 -27.94 0.83 -15.01
CA VAL A 608 -26.81 -0.05 -15.25
C VAL A 608 -25.52 0.73 -15.03
N ASP A 609 -24.68 0.23 -14.13
CA ASP A 609 -23.39 0.86 -13.80
C ASP A 609 -22.30 0.44 -14.79
N GLU A 610 -22.31 -0.82 -15.19
CA GLU A 610 -21.30 -1.41 -16.09
C GLU A 610 -21.95 -2.37 -17.09
N SER A 611 -21.36 -2.48 -18.28
CA SER A 611 -21.77 -3.51 -19.27
C SER A 611 -20.78 -4.67 -19.24
N PHE A 612 -21.16 -5.84 -19.77
CA PHE A 612 -20.25 -6.97 -19.94
C PHE A 612 -19.04 -6.65 -20.83
N LEU A 613 -19.03 -5.53 -21.55
CA LEU A 613 -17.87 -5.05 -22.31
C LEU A 613 -16.89 -4.23 -21.45
N THR A 614 -17.38 -3.60 -20.39
CA THR A 614 -16.59 -2.67 -19.58
C THR A 614 -16.09 -3.29 -18.27
N THR A 615 -16.62 -4.47 -17.89
CA THR A 615 -16.24 -5.14 -16.65
C THR A 615 -16.04 -6.65 -16.83
N SER A 616 -15.58 -7.30 -15.78
CA SER A 616 -15.33 -8.73 -15.76
C SER A 616 -15.59 -9.32 -14.36
N ALA A 617 -15.94 -10.60 -14.30
CA ALA A 617 -16.12 -11.33 -13.04
C ALA A 617 -14.87 -11.32 -12.11
N TYR A 618 -13.68 -11.10 -12.69
CA TYR A 618 -12.45 -10.96 -11.92
C TYR A 618 -12.47 -9.75 -10.95
N LEU A 619 -13.16 -8.66 -11.36
CA LEU A 619 -13.19 -7.39 -10.61
C LEU A 619 -14.18 -7.40 -9.42
N PHE A 620 -14.95 -8.47 -9.26
CA PHE A 620 -15.92 -8.65 -8.18
C PHE A 620 -15.47 -9.72 -7.20
N ASP A 621 -15.83 -9.56 -5.92
CA ASP A 621 -15.61 -10.55 -4.88
C ASP A 621 -16.66 -11.65 -4.87
N SER A 622 -17.86 -11.33 -5.38
CA SER A 622 -19.03 -12.20 -5.45
C SER A 622 -19.92 -11.82 -6.63
N LEU A 623 -20.80 -12.72 -7.03
CA LEU A 623 -21.82 -12.44 -8.04
C LEU A 623 -23.23 -12.67 -7.47
N TYR A 624 -24.18 -11.81 -7.86
CA TYR A 624 -25.61 -12.05 -7.73
C TYR A 624 -26.22 -12.25 -9.10
N VAL A 625 -26.61 -13.47 -9.42
CA VAL A 625 -27.09 -13.89 -10.75
C VAL A 625 -28.62 -13.78 -10.76
N VAL A 626 -29.13 -12.74 -11.37
CA VAL A 626 -30.55 -12.48 -11.52
C VAL A 626 -31.07 -12.99 -12.86
N GLY A 627 -30.32 -12.73 -13.96
CA GLY A 627 -30.79 -13.02 -15.31
C GLY A 627 -31.86 -12.04 -15.79
N GLY A 628 -32.66 -12.43 -16.73
CA GLY A 628 -33.69 -11.59 -17.35
C GLY A 628 -33.62 -11.59 -18.87
N ARG A 629 -34.21 -10.58 -19.51
CA ARG A 629 -34.26 -10.45 -20.96
C ARG A 629 -33.32 -9.35 -21.46
N SER A 630 -32.83 -9.54 -22.67
CA SER A 630 -32.00 -8.55 -23.39
C SER A 630 -32.34 -8.59 -24.89
N ASN A 631 -32.16 -7.47 -25.58
CA ASN A 631 -32.28 -7.41 -27.05
C ASN A 631 -31.20 -8.24 -27.78
N GLN A 632 -30.15 -8.67 -27.08
CA GLN A 632 -29.09 -9.57 -27.54
C GLN A 632 -29.05 -10.82 -26.65
N GLN A 633 -30.15 -11.57 -26.55
CA GLN A 633 -30.33 -12.62 -25.57
C GLN A 633 -29.23 -13.69 -25.56
N GLU A 634 -28.83 -14.20 -26.71
CA GLU A 634 -27.79 -15.23 -26.80
C GLU A 634 -26.46 -14.75 -26.23
N LYS A 635 -26.08 -13.51 -26.54
CA LYS A 635 -24.87 -12.89 -26.03
C LYS A 635 -24.96 -12.58 -24.54
N PHE A 636 -26.12 -12.13 -24.09
CA PHE A 636 -26.39 -11.89 -22.68
C PHE A 636 -26.25 -13.19 -21.86
N ASP A 637 -26.89 -14.26 -22.31
CA ASP A 637 -26.80 -15.57 -21.66
C ASP A 637 -25.38 -16.13 -21.66
N TYR A 638 -24.66 -15.97 -22.76
CA TYR A 638 -23.26 -16.35 -22.83
C TYR A 638 -22.42 -15.59 -21.81
N ASN A 639 -22.59 -14.28 -21.73
CA ASN A 639 -21.85 -13.42 -20.79
C ASN A 639 -22.10 -13.81 -19.33
N ILE A 640 -23.37 -14.03 -18.95
CA ILE A 640 -23.70 -14.47 -17.59
C ILE A 640 -23.03 -15.81 -17.27
N ARG A 641 -23.14 -16.81 -18.17
CA ARG A 641 -22.48 -18.10 -17.97
C ARG A 641 -20.96 -17.97 -17.80
N ASN A 642 -20.32 -17.12 -18.58
CA ASN A 642 -18.88 -16.87 -18.46
C ASN A 642 -18.53 -16.22 -17.12
N PHE A 643 -19.32 -15.26 -16.65
CA PHE A 643 -19.13 -14.65 -15.31
C PHE A 643 -19.31 -15.70 -14.21
N VAL A 644 -20.36 -16.49 -14.27
CA VAL A 644 -20.63 -17.59 -13.32
C VAL A 644 -19.47 -18.57 -13.28
N HIS A 645 -19.04 -19.07 -14.43
CA HIS A 645 -17.90 -20.00 -14.53
C HIS A 645 -16.63 -19.39 -13.92
N THR A 646 -16.31 -18.14 -14.26
CA THR A 646 -15.15 -17.45 -13.71
C THR A 646 -15.24 -17.32 -12.19
N ALA A 647 -16.37 -16.88 -11.64
CA ALA A 647 -16.55 -16.77 -10.18
C ALA A 647 -16.45 -18.14 -9.51
N TYR A 648 -16.95 -19.17 -10.15
CA TYR A 648 -16.92 -20.54 -9.63
C TYR A 648 -15.50 -21.10 -9.52
N ILE A 649 -14.70 -21.03 -10.58
CA ILE A 649 -13.32 -21.56 -10.58
C ILE A 649 -12.38 -20.77 -9.67
N PHE A 650 -12.71 -19.50 -9.35
CA PHE A 650 -12.00 -18.70 -8.36
C PHE A 650 -12.61 -18.77 -6.97
N PHE A 651 -13.45 -19.77 -6.68
CA PHE A 651 -14.03 -20.07 -5.38
C PHE A 651 -14.86 -18.92 -4.77
N LYS A 652 -15.32 -17.98 -5.59
CA LYS A 652 -16.09 -16.80 -5.13
C LYS A 652 -17.53 -17.19 -4.77
N PRO A 653 -18.16 -16.50 -3.79
CA PRO A 653 -19.58 -16.69 -3.50
C PRO A 653 -20.46 -16.32 -4.69
N ILE A 654 -21.56 -17.07 -4.88
CA ILE A 654 -22.53 -16.81 -5.94
C ILE A 654 -23.93 -16.89 -5.34
N GLY A 655 -24.65 -15.77 -5.30
CA GLY A 655 -26.08 -15.71 -5.01
C GLY A 655 -26.88 -15.87 -6.30
N VAL A 656 -27.96 -16.61 -6.26
CA VAL A 656 -28.75 -16.96 -7.44
C VAL A 656 -30.22 -16.65 -7.19
N ALA A 657 -30.75 -15.64 -7.89
CA ALA A 657 -32.18 -15.35 -7.88
C ALA A 657 -33.00 -16.50 -8.49
N THR A 658 -34.28 -16.54 -8.21
CA THR A 658 -35.20 -17.59 -8.75
C THR A 658 -35.10 -17.69 -10.28
N THR A 659 -35.04 -16.56 -10.98
CA THR A 659 -34.89 -16.48 -12.44
C THR A 659 -33.48 -16.82 -12.94
N GLY A 660 -32.45 -16.72 -12.08
CA GLY A 660 -31.05 -16.97 -12.41
C GLY A 660 -30.66 -18.45 -12.42
N ARG A 661 -31.49 -19.35 -11.89
CA ARG A 661 -31.16 -20.77 -11.69
C ARG A 661 -30.69 -21.48 -12.96
N SER A 662 -31.28 -21.17 -14.10
CA SER A 662 -30.92 -21.80 -15.37
C SER A 662 -29.47 -21.58 -15.79
N TYR A 663 -28.86 -20.48 -15.39
CA TYR A 663 -27.45 -20.17 -15.71
C TYR A 663 -26.48 -21.07 -14.94
N ILE A 664 -26.83 -21.47 -13.71
CA ILE A 664 -26.00 -22.39 -12.90
C ILE A 664 -26.12 -23.83 -13.47
N GLN A 665 -27.34 -24.28 -13.80
CA GLN A 665 -27.55 -25.60 -14.39
C GLN A 665 -26.86 -25.75 -15.75
N ALA A 666 -26.82 -24.69 -16.54
CA ALA A 666 -26.15 -24.66 -17.84
C ALA A 666 -24.62 -24.66 -17.75
N SER A 667 -24.04 -24.21 -16.63
CA SER A 667 -22.58 -24.19 -16.41
C SER A 667 -22.00 -25.55 -16.04
N LYS A 668 -22.85 -26.56 -15.76
CA LYS A 668 -22.48 -27.96 -15.39
C LYS A 668 -21.58 -28.06 -14.13
N GLU A 669 -21.68 -27.11 -13.22
CA GLU A 669 -20.91 -27.12 -11.97
C GLU A 669 -21.49 -28.17 -11.01
N ASN A 670 -20.68 -29.14 -10.57
CA ASN A 670 -21.14 -30.27 -9.79
C ASN A 670 -21.10 -30.02 -8.27
N ASN A 671 -20.14 -29.22 -7.79
CA ASN A 671 -20.00 -28.90 -6.36
C ASN A 671 -20.47 -27.46 -6.11
N LEU A 672 -21.63 -27.32 -5.47
CA LEU A 672 -22.30 -26.03 -5.25
C LEU A 672 -21.91 -25.33 -3.92
N ALA A 673 -20.79 -25.69 -3.32
CA ALA A 673 -20.30 -24.99 -2.14
C ALA A 673 -20.18 -23.48 -2.39
N GLY A 674 -20.85 -22.65 -1.56
CA GLY A 674 -20.85 -21.19 -1.72
C GLY A 674 -21.76 -20.66 -2.85
N VAL A 675 -22.57 -21.51 -3.47
CA VAL A 675 -23.69 -21.10 -4.31
C VAL A 675 -24.94 -21.12 -3.47
N VAL A 676 -25.60 -19.98 -3.31
CA VAL A 676 -26.82 -19.80 -2.50
C VAL A 676 -27.99 -19.51 -3.43
N PHE A 677 -29.07 -20.26 -3.33
CA PHE A 677 -30.26 -20.12 -4.17
C PHE A 677 -31.39 -19.45 -3.41
N ALA A 678 -32.11 -18.56 -4.09
CA ALA A 678 -33.29 -17.89 -3.55
C ALA A 678 -34.53 -18.77 -3.60
N GLU A 679 -34.61 -19.68 -4.57
CA GLU A 679 -35.77 -20.56 -4.75
C GLU A 679 -36.06 -21.41 -3.50
N ASN A 680 -37.28 -21.29 -2.95
CA ASN A 680 -37.72 -21.96 -1.71
C ASN A 680 -36.84 -21.67 -0.48
N ASN A 681 -36.17 -20.53 -0.44
CA ASN A 681 -35.25 -20.14 0.63
C ASN A 681 -35.62 -18.75 1.19
N PRO A 682 -36.44 -18.68 2.24
CA PRO A 682 -36.82 -17.40 2.84
C PRO A 682 -35.63 -16.62 3.45
N ASP A 683 -34.57 -17.34 3.86
CA ASP A 683 -33.37 -16.76 4.47
C ASP A 683 -32.26 -16.49 3.45
N PHE A 684 -32.56 -16.54 2.17
CA PHE A 684 -31.59 -16.39 1.07
C PHE A 684 -30.65 -15.19 1.26
N GLY A 685 -31.23 -14.03 1.53
CA GLY A 685 -30.46 -12.78 1.62
C GLY A 685 -29.39 -12.85 2.73
N GLU A 686 -29.74 -13.27 3.93
CA GLU A 686 -28.81 -13.39 5.06
C GLU A 686 -27.76 -14.49 4.82
N GLN A 687 -28.16 -15.63 4.24
CA GLN A 687 -27.23 -16.70 3.87
C GLN A 687 -26.24 -16.23 2.80
N PHE A 688 -26.68 -15.40 1.86
CA PHE A 688 -25.79 -14.84 0.83
C PHE A 688 -24.83 -13.82 1.44
N ILE A 689 -25.26 -12.95 2.37
CA ILE A 689 -24.36 -12.06 3.13
C ILE A 689 -23.31 -12.88 3.89
N MET A 690 -23.68 -13.97 4.54
CA MET A 690 -22.72 -14.87 5.22
C MET A 690 -21.74 -15.51 4.23
N ALA A 691 -22.20 -15.88 3.03
CA ALA A 691 -21.33 -16.41 1.99
C ALA A 691 -20.34 -15.34 1.49
N ILE A 692 -20.80 -14.10 1.26
CA ILE A 692 -19.93 -12.96 0.89
C ILE A 692 -18.87 -12.73 1.97
N ALA A 693 -19.24 -12.74 3.25
CA ALA A 693 -18.31 -12.61 4.37
C ALA A 693 -17.23 -13.69 4.38
N ARG A 694 -17.58 -14.94 4.05
CA ARG A 694 -16.64 -16.05 3.95
C ARG A 694 -15.62 -15.90 2.81
N GLN A 695 -15.96 -15.17 1.75
CA GLN A 695 -15.14 -14.78 0.60
C GLN A 695 -14.73 -15.93 -0.34
N ARG A 696 -14.26 -17.08 0.16
CA ARG A 696 -13.76 -18.18 -0.66
C ARG A 696 -14.25 -19.54 -0.15
N PHE A 697 -14.61 -20.41 -1.08
CA PHE A 697 -15.12 -21.76 -0.83
C PHE A 697 -14.17 -22.81 -1.39
N TRP A 698 -13.04 -23.00 -0.68
CA TRP A 698 -11.95 -23.89 -1.09
C TRP A 698 -12.34 -25.36 -1.25
N ASN A 699 -13.48 -25.76 -0.73
CA ASN A 699 -14.04 -27.12 -0.83
C ASN A 699 -14.79 -27.38 -2.15
N ARG A 700 -14.64 -26.53 -3.15
CA ARG A 700 -15.14 -26.79 -4.52
C ARG A 700 -14.23 -27.69 -5.36
N THR A 701 -13.07 -28.05 -4.85
CA THR A 701 -12.13 -28.94 -5.53
C THR A 701 -12.57 -30.38 -5.46
#